data_064d591df45e00c10da2524fab192e30
#
_entry.id   064d591df45e00c10da2524fab192e30
#
_cell.length_a   1.000
_cell.length_b   1.000
_cell.length_c   1.000
_cell.angle_alpha   90.00
_cell.angle_beta   90.00
_cell.angle_gamma   90.00
#
_symmetry.space_group_name_H-M   'P 1'
#
loop_
_entity.id
_entity.type
_entity.pdbx_description
1 polymer ?
#
loop_
_entity_poly.entity_id
_entity_poly.type
_entity_poly.pdbx_seq_one_letter_code
_entity_poly.pdbx_strand_id
1 'polypeptide(L)'
;MRDFRNSLRTLLKQPLFSGIVILTFALGIGANTAVFSVINAVMLRPLPFRAPNDLVSIALYDMKEGIEPPTDSSAVSYPDFVDWRAQNHVFESMAVYVNRSLTLTDGAAATHLQGEAVSAALFPLLGVQPIIGRAFLADEDEPGHRVAMLSYGLWQRQFGGDTGVVGKSITLGGEKFQVVGVMPARFSFPIGDFPPEIWTTLSILRATRDGSRPMTEERGNDFLKCIARLKPNMPIQQAQANMDTITAALRKQYPDSDANLGMKLWPLITAMVADAHPALVMLCAMAGCVLLVGCVNVANLLLARSLSRQRELSIRAALGAGRWQIVKQLLIESALLGAGGGLAGLLFATWGLDALKALLPPRIPRINEISPDIHVLVFTAFVSLLVGALAGLLPAWRASHPNLANSLNDTSRGSSESARGRRTRAVFVVVEIVLALVLLASAALLGESFLRLQQVRPGFDSASITTARVALPESTYPKPAQAAEFVRKLLANVTTLPGVNSAAAAWWIPLSGSEITFNFDVQERPLPKSEQPIAQVNVVTHDYFKTLRANVVRGRDFTPRDDASAPRVAIVSEGFVKQFFPGEDPIGKRITPNGSAEPGDPPVREIVGVVNDIHLISLRDAPKPQIYVPHEQFAIQSVMILVRSHDDPRFVGAALRDAVNEIDKDVPVYRVRPLSDYVSQSVAQPRLNALLVGLFALIALLLAAAGVFGVMSYSVTQRTQEIGIRFALGAQRGDVMRLIVSQGMRLVVIGVAFGFAGIFALTRLLQSLLFGIGATDLTTMLGVTIILGLIAFVACWLPAMRASQVDPIIALRNE
;
A
#
# COMPACT_ATOMS: atom_id res chain seq x y z
N MET A 1 -13.67 41.61 -18.47
CA MET A 1 -14.07 42.01 -17.11
C MET A 1 -15.58 42.14 -16.90
N ARG A 2 -16.37 42.73 -17.81
CA ARG A 2 -17.85 42.86 -17.65
C ARG A 2 -18.56 41.52 -17.53
N ASP A 3 -18.22 40.55 -18.38
CA ASP A 3 -18.83 39.19 -18.37
C ASP A 3 -18.57 38.47 -17.07
N PHE A 4 -17.34 38.52 -16.54
CA PHE A 4 -16.95 37.93 -15.26
C PHE A 4 -17.75 38.50 -14.08
N ARG A 5 -17.85 39.86 -13.99
CA ARG A 5 -18.59 40.53 -12.92
C ARG A 5 -20.10 40.23 -12.99
N ASN A 6 -20.66 40.13 -14.19
CA ASN A 6 -22.07 39.77 -14.37
C ASN A 6 -22.32 38.31 -13.97
N SER A 7 -21.47 37.38 -14.38
CA SER A 7 -21.57 35.96 -14.02
C SER A 7 -21.48 35.77 -12.51
N LEU A 8 -20.53 36.44 -11.84
CA LEU A 8 -20.39 36.38 -10.38
C LEU A 8 -21.65 36.91 -9.66
N ARG A 9 -22.20 38.05 -10.10
CA ARG A 9 -23.45 38.60 -9.52
C ARG A 9 -24.65 37.68 -9.71
N THR A 10 -24.71 36.94 -10.84
CA THR A 10 -25.78 36.01 -11.13
C THR A 10 -25.70 34.77 -10.22
N LEU A 11 -24.50 34.29 -9.94
CA LEU A 11 -24.26 33.16 -9.03
C LEU A 11 -24.56 33.54 -7.58
N LEU A 12 -24.19 34.74 -7.15
CA LEU A 12 -24.47 35.24 -5.79
C LEU A 12 -25.97 35.49 -5.51
N LYS A 13 -26.78 35.76 -6.55
CA LYS A 13 -28.23 35.89 -6.43
C LYS A 13 -28.95 34.55 -6.22
N GLN A 14 -28.30 33.42 -6.44
CA GLN A 14 -28.86 32.08 -6.28
C GLN A 14 -27.94 31.18 -5.39
N PRO A 15 -27.82 31.49 -4.09
CA PRO A 15 -26.83 30.91 -3.22
C PRO A 15 -27.04 29.41 -3.02
N LEU A 16 -28.29 28.95 -2.96
CA LEU A 16 -28.58 27.49 -2.79
C LEU A 16 -28.09 26.67 -3.99
N PHE A 17 -28.38 27.12 -5.22
CA PHE A 17 -27.90 26.45 -6.44
C PHE A 17 -26.39 26.43 -6.50
N SER A 18 -25.78 27.61 -6.34
CA SER A 18 -24.30 27.74 -6.38
C SER A 18 -23.63 26.88 -5.29
N GLY A 19 -24.22 26.85 -4.08
CA GLY A 19 -23.72 26.06 -2.96
C GLY A 19 -23.77 24.54 -3.25
N ILE A 20 -24.87 24.03 -3.80
CA ILE A 20 -25.00 22.61 -4.18
C ILE A 20 -23.96 22.24 -5.24
N VAL A 21 -23.80 23.07 -6.28
CA VAL A 21 -22.83 22.80 -7.35
C VAL A 21 -21.40 22.86 -6.82
N ILE A 22 -21.06 23.88 -6.01
CA ILE A 22 -19.74 23.99 -5.40
C ILE A 22 -19.46 22.78 -4.48
N LEU A 23 -20.42 22.35 -3.68
CA LEU A 23 -20.27 21.17 -2.82
C LEU A 23 -20.06 19.89 -3.63
N THR A 24 -20.83 19.69 -4.69
CA THR A 24 -20.68 18.54 -5.60
C THR A 24 -19.28 18.50 -6.23
N PHE A 25 -18.81 19.64 -6.75
CA PHE A 25 -17.46 19.74 -7.27
C PHE A 25 -16.39 19.59 -6.19
N ALA A 26 -16.59 20.17 -5.01
CA ALA A 26 -15.67 20.09 -3.90
C ALA A 26 -15.41 18.64 -3.45
N LEU A 27 -16.46 17.82 -3.38
CA LEU A 27 -16.33 16.40 -3.05
C LEU A 27 -15.53 15.64 -4.12
N GLY A 28 -15.85 15.82 -5.41
CA GLY A 28 -15.15 15.14 -6.49
C GLY A 28 -13.70 15.64 -6.67
N ILE A 29 -13.48 16.95 -6.69
CA ILE A 29 -12.14 17.55 -6.85
C ILE A 29 -11.30 17.28 -5.60
N GLY A 30 -11.87 17.42 -4.40
CA GLY A 30 -11.17 17.17 -3.14
C GLY A 30 -10.66 15.74 -3.00
N ALA A 31 -11.50 14.75 -3.34
CA ALA A 31 -11.11 13.34 -3.37
C ALA A 31 -9.95 13.10 -4.34
N ASN A 32 -10.04 13.64 -5.56
CA ASN A 32 -8.97 13.52 -6.55
C ASN A 32 -7.69 14.25 -6.13
N THR A 33 -7.80 15.42 -5.53
CA THR A 33 -6.65 16.19 -5.01
C THR A 33 -5.94 15.42 -3.90
N ALA A 34 -6.68 14.81 -2.96
CA ALA A 34 -6.11 14.00 -1.89
C ALA A 34 -5.37 12.76 -2.45
N VAL A 35 -6.01 12.01 -3.35
CA VAL A 35 -5.39 10.84 -4.00
C VAL A 35 -4.16 11.26 -4.83
N PHE A 36 -4.27 12.35 -5.61
CA PHE A 36 -3.14 12.86 -6.38
C PHE A 36 -1.98 13.32 -5.50
N SER A 37 -2.25 13.90 -4.32
CA SER A 37 -1.21 14.28 -3.36
C SER A 37 -0.38 13.07 -2.91
N VAL A 38 -1.03 11.94 -2.66
CA VAL A 38 -0.36 10.67 -2.31
C VAL A 38 0.44 10.14 -3.50
N ILE A 39 -0.17 10.08 -4.67
CA ILE A 39 0.49 9.60 -5.91
C ILE A 39 1.70 10.49 -6.24
N ASN A 40 1.55 11.81 -6.13
CA ASN A 40 2.64 12.75 -6.37
C ASN A 40 3.81 12.51 -5.42
N ALA A 41 3.56 12.39 -4.12
CA ALA A 41 4.60 12.18 -3.12
C ALA A 41 5.31 10.82 -3.27
N VAL A 42 4.53 9.76 -3.55
CA VAL A 42 5.03 8.37 -3.56
C VAL A 42 5.61 7.97 -4.92
N MET A 43 4.94 8.34 -6.04
CA MET A 43 5.27 7.82 -7.38
C MET A 43 5.89 8.85 -8.32
N LEU A 44 5.39 10.11 -8.32
CA LEU A 44 5.75 11.09 -9.35
C LEU A 44 6.92 11.99 -8.95
N ARG A 45 7.04 12.31 -7.67
CA ARG A 45 8.11 13.18 -7.17
C ARG A 45 9.45 12.47 -7.31
N PRO A 46 10.41 13.03 -8.05
CA PRO A 46 11.73 12.43 -8.22
C PRO A 46 12.38 12.10 -6.87
N LEU A 47 13.17 11.04 -6.82
CA LEU A 47 14.02 10.74 -5.66
C LEU A 47 15.01 11.88 -5.45
N PRO A 48 15.36 12.23 -4.20
CA PRO A 48 16.23 13.35 -3.88
C PRO A 48 17.72 13.02 -4.15
N PHE A 49 17.98 12.33 -5.27
CA PHE A 49 19.31 11.87 -5.68
C PHE A 49 19.69 12.46 -7.04
N ARG A 50 21.00 12.46 -7.34
CA ARG A 50 21.50 12.87 -8.65
C ARG A 50 20.92 11.98 -9.76
N ALA A 51 20.39 12.59 -10.83
CA ALA A 51 19.81 11.89 -12.00
C ALA A 51 19.00 10.63 -11.60
N PRO A 52 17.87 10.79 -10.88
CA PRO A 52 17.15 9.68 -10.25
C PRO A 52 16.58 8.69 -11.26
N ASN A 53 16.33 9.11 -12.51
CA ASN A 53 15.83 8.25 -13.58
C ASN A 53 16.86 7.22 -14.08
N ASP A 54 18.15 7.47 -13.82
CA ASP A 54 19.23 6.57 -14.19
C ASP A 54 19.53 5.53 -13.09
N LEU A 55 18.82 5.61 -11.96
CA LEU A 55 18.97 4.65 -10.86
C LEU A 55 18.07 3.44 -11.08
N VAL A 56 18.67 2.26 -11.01
CA VAL A 56 18.00 0.96 -11.13
C VAL A 56 18.28 0.08 -9.92
N SER A 57 17.28 -0.70 -9.53
CA SER A 57 17.41 -1.82 -8.61
C SER A 57 17.67 -3.09 -9.42
N ILE A 58 18.60 -3.91 -8.97
CA ILE A 58 18.91 -5.23 -9.53
C ILE A 58 18.29 -6.27 -8.62
N ALA A 59 17.38 -7.07 -9.15
CA ALA A 59 16.64 -8.09 -8.42
C ALA A 59 16.85 -9.46 -9.06
N LEU A 60 17.19 -10.45 -8.24
CA LEU A 60 17.19 -11.85 -8.66
C LEU A 60 15.78 -12.43 -8.57
N TYR A 61 15.49 -13.42 -9.41
CA TYR A 61 14.28 -14.22 -9.37
C TYR A 61 14.55 -15.66 -9.80
N ASP A 62 13.77 -16.60 -9.29
CA ASP A 62 13.81 -18.00 -9.79
C ASP A 62 13.08 -18.07 -11.15
N MET A 63 13.77 -18.57 -12.18
CA MET A 63 13.20 -18.70 -13.54
C MET A 63 12.04 -19.68 -13.61
N LYS A 64 11.90 -20.59 -12.62
CA LYS A 64 10.76 -21.52 -12.52
C LYS A 64 9.51 -20.86 -11.98
N GLU A 65 9.68 -19.87 -11.09
CA GLU A 65 8.59 -19.10 -10.49
C GLU A 65 8.17 -17.88 -11.33
N GLY A 66 9.07 -17.39 -12.18
CA GLY A 66 8.82 -16.27 -13.08
C GLY A 66 9.27 -14.92 -12.53
N ILE A 67 9.02 -13.86 -13.32
CA ILE A 67 9.43 -12.50 -12.97
C ILE A 67 8.33 -11.84 -12.15
N GLU A 68 8.63 -11.56 -10.89
CA GLU A 68 7.79 -10.75 -10.02
C GLU A 68 8.42 -9.37 -9.79
N PRO A 69 7.62 -8.34 -9.41
CA PRO A 69 8.18 -7.08 -8.94
C PRO A 69 9.13 -7.32 -7.76
N PRO A 70 10.20 -6.52 -7.61
CA PRO A 70 11.19 -6.75 -6.57
C PRO A 70 10.55 -6.61 -5.19
N THR A 71 10.72 -7.65 -4.40
CA THR A 71 10.32 -7.71 -2.99
C THR A 71 11.57 -7.69 -2.10
N ASP A 72 11.39 -7.77 -0.78
CA ASP A 72 12.53 -7.91 0.14
C ASP A 72 13.34 -9.20 -0.08
N SER A 73 12.73 -10.22 -0.71
CA SER A 73 13.38 -11.48 -1.05
C SER A 73 14.23 -11.45 -2.33
N SER A 74 14.21 -10.37 -3.10
CA SER A 74 15.00 -10.23 -4.34
C SER A 74 16.45 -9.80 -4.04
N ALA A 75 17.11 -10.48 -3.11
CA ALA A 75 18.46 -10.22 -2.69
C ALA A 75 19.49 -10.83 -3.65
N VAL A 76 20.77 -10.44 -3.53
CA VAL A 76 21.89 -10.90 -4.34
C VAL A 76 23.03 -11.37 -3.45
N SER A 77 23.83 -12.30 -3.92
CA SER A 77 25.06 -12.71 -3.23
C SER A 77 26.20 -11.69 -3.50
N TYR A 78 27.14 -11.60 -2.57
CA TYR A 78 28.30 -10.73 -2.77
C TYR A 78 29.19 -11.19 -3.93
N PRO A 79 29.47 -12.50 -4.15
CA PRO A 79 30.23 -12.96 -5.30
C PRO A 79 29.55 -12.62 -6.64
N ASP A 80 28.22 -12.72 -6.75
CA ASP A 80 27.49 -12.31 -7.96
C ASP A 80 27.60 -10.82 -8.23
N PHE A 81 27.46 -10.01 -7.19
CA PHE A 81 27.69 -8.57 -7.30
C PHE A 81 29.11 -8.23 -7.80
N VAL A 82 30.13 -8.92 -7.32
CA VAL A 82 31.53 -8.70 -7.75
C VAL A 82 31.69 -9.05 -9.22
N ASP A 83 31.16 -10.20 -9.66
CA ASP A 83 31.21 -10.63 -11.05
C ASP A 83 30.46 -9.68 -11.98
N TRP A 84 29.27 -9.24 -11.60
CA TRP A 84 28.50 -8.26 -12.36
C TRP A 84 29.25 -6.93 -12.47
N ARG A 85 29.79 -6.44 -11.37
CA ARG A 85 30.55 -5.19 -11.34
C ARG A 85 31.79 -5.24 -12.25
N ALA A 86 32.47 -6.39 -12.32
CA ALA A 86 33.67 -6.58 -13.15
C ALA A 86 33.34 -6.72 -14.64
N GLN A 87 32.22 -7.36 -14.99
CA GLN A 87 31.91 -7.74 -16.38
C GLN A 87 30.96 -6.78 -17.09
N ASN A 88 30.19 -5.94 -16.36
CA ASN A 88 29.24 -5.04 -16.99
C ASN A 88 29.94 -3.84 -17.67
N HIS A 89 29.31 -3.35 -18.73
CA HIS A 89 29.72 -2.18 -19.48
C HIS A 89 28.65 -1.08 -19.54
N VAL A 90 27.52 -1.28 -18.86
CA VAL A 90 26.31 -0.46 -18.98
C VAL A 90 26.07 0.45 -17.79
N PHE A 91 26.69 0.15 -16.64
CA PHE A 91 26.58 0.98 -15.43
C PHE A 91 27.76 1.93 -15.28
N GLU A 92 27.51 3.13 -14.75
CA GLU A 92 28.52 4.07 -14.26
C GLU A 92 29.10 3.55 -12.94
N SER A 93 28.23 3.08 -12.05
CA SER A 93 28.60 2.51 -10.75
C SER A 93 27.51 1.58 -10.24
N MET A 94 27.90 0.65 -9.36
CA MET A 94 27.04 -0.30 -8.68
C MET A 94 27.32 -0.28 -7.18
N ALA A 95 26.31 -0.45 -6.35
CA ALA A 95 26.43 -0.50 -4.91
C ALA A 95 25.50 -1.55 -4.32
N VAL A 96 25.93 -2.17 -3.22
CA VAL A 96 25.11 -3.09 -2.43
C VAL A 96 24.95 -2.57 -1.01
N TYR A 97 23.86 -2.98 -0.37
CA TYR A 97 23.53 -2.61 1.00
C TYR A 97 22.70 -3.68 1.67
N VAL A 98 22.75 -3.72 3.00
CA VAL A 98 21.92 -4.61 3.81
C VAL A 98 21.63 -3.98 5.17
N ASN A 99 20.44 -4.22 5.67
CA ASN A 99 20.04 -3.76 6.99
C ASN A 99 20.88 -4.44 8.08
N ARG A 100 21.40 -3.64 9.01
CA ARG A 100 22.19 -4.10 10.15
C ARG A 100 21.76 -3.38 11.41
N SER A 101 21.20 -4.11 12.35
CA SER A 101 20.98 -3.58 13.70
C SER A 101 22.31 -3.41 14.42
N LEU A 102 22.57 -2.21 14.96
CA LEU A 102 23.78 -1.90 15.71
C LEU A 102 23.40 -1.37 17.10
N THR A 103 24.26 -1.61 18.07
CA THR A 103 24.10 -1.11 19.44
C THR A 103 25.17 -0.11 19.76
N LEU A 104 24.79 1.13 20.06
CA LEU A 104 25.72 2.18 20.54
C LEU A 104 25.81 2.07 22.06
N THR A 105 27.04 1.91 22.59
CA THR A 105 27.31 1.73 24.02
C THR A 105 28.08 2.89 24.67
N ASP A 106 28.37 3.97 23.95
CA ASP A 106 29.11 5.15 24.47
C ASP A 106 28.26 6.09 25.32
N GLY A 107 27.05 5.67 25.78
CA GLY A 107 26.14 6.47 26.59
C GLY A 107 25.87 5.89 27.96
N ALA A 108 24.95 6.51 28.71
CA ALA A 108 24.50 6.03 30.02
C ALA A 108 23.77 4.67 29.93
N ALA A 109 23.24 4.32 28.74
CA ALA A 109 22.57 3.04 28.47
C ALA A 109 22.82 2.66 27.02
N ALA A 110 22.88 1.36 26.75
CA ALA A 110 22.99 0.82 25.40
C ALA A 110 21.77 1.24 24.55
N THR A 111 22.04 1.83 23.38
CA THR A 111 21.01 2.33 22.48
C THR A 111 21.02 1.54 21.18
N HIS A 112 19.88 0.96 20.83
CA HIS A 112 19.73 0.34 19.51
C HIS A 112 19.67 1.41 18.42
N LEU A 113 20.45 1.21 17.37
CA LEU A 113 20.47 2.03 16.17
C LEU A 113 20.04 1.21 14.95
N GLN A 114 19.14 1.79 14.15
CA GLN A 114 18.85 1.27 12.83
C GLN A 114 20.03 1.59 11.90
N GLY A 115 20.81 0.58 11.54
CA GLY A 115 22.00 0.76 10.71
C GLY A 115 21.86 0.08 9.35
N GLU A 116 22.73 0.49 8.42
CA GLU A 116 22.92 -0.15 7.13
C GLU A 116 24.40 -0.42 6.92
N ALA A 117 24.74 -1.65 6.49
CA ALA A 117 26.06 -1.92 5.93
C ALA A 117 26.00 -1.69 4.42
N VAL A 118 26.85 -0.83 3.90
CA VAL A 118 26.80 -0.35 2.52
C VAL A 118 28.19 -0.46 1.85
N SER A 119 28.21 -0.70 0.55
CA SER A 119 29.47 -0.53 -0.20
C SER A 119 29.88 0.95 -0.25
N ALA A 120 31.15 1.25 -0.22
CA ALA A 120 31.70 2.61 -0.26
C ALA A 120 31.20 3.42 -1.47
N ALA A 121 30.86 2.73 -2.56
CA ALA A 121 30.30 3.34 -3.77
C ALA A 121 28.90 3.94 -3.59
N LEU A 122 28.16 3.64 -2.52
CA LEU A 122 26.74 4.01 -2.38
C LEU A 122 26.51 5.52 -2.43
N PHE A 123 27.22 6.30 -1.58
CA PHE A 123 26.98 7.74 -1.51
C PHE A 123 27.41 8.49 -2.78
N PRO A 124 28.58 8.19 -3.39
CA PRO A 124 28.93 8.69 -4.72
C PRO A 124 27.91 8.32 -5.81
N LEU A 125 27.41 7.08 -5.79
CA LEU A 125 26.38 6.61 -6.72
C LEU A 125 25.09 7.45 -6.59
N LEU A 126 24.64 7.73 -5.36
CA LEU A 126 23.46 8.56 -5.10
C LEU A 126 23.73 10.06 -5.37
N GLY A 127 25.00 10.47 -5.46
CA GLY A 127 25.43 11.87 -5.66
C GLY A 127 25.20 12.74 -4.44
N VAL A 128 25.26 12.15 -3.23
CA VAL A 128 25.08 12.87 -1.97
C VAL A 128 26.40 12.92 -1.22
N GLN A 129 26.72 14.11 -0.71
CA GLN A 129 27.90 14.35 0.09
C GLN A 129 27.54 14.58 1.57
N PRO A 130 28.38 14.15 2.51
CA PRO A 130 28.24 14.52 3.92
C PRO A 130 28.30 16.04 4.11
N ILE A 131 27.57 16.55 5.11
CA ILE A 131 27.65 17.97 5.49
C ILE A 131 28.89 18.29 6.30
N ILE A 132 29.46 17.27 7.00
CA ILE A 132 30.68 17.36 7.79
C ILE A 132 31.47 16.06 7.53
N GLY A 133 32.78 16.16 7.36
CA GLY A 133 33.63 15.01 7.10
C GLY A 133 33.68 14.59 5.63
N ARG A 134 33.78 13.30 5.35
CA ARG A 134 33.92 12.71 4.02
C ARG A 134 33.05 11.46 3.84
N ALA A 135 32.82 11.07 2.59
CA ALA A 135 32.23 9.77 2.26
C ALA A 135 33.23 8.61 2.53
N PHE A 136 32.74 7.38 2.47
CA PHE A 136 33.58 6.18 2.56
C PHE A 136 34.56 6.09 1.39
N LEU A 137 35.73 5.52 1.65
CA LEU A 137 36.76 5.23 0.65
C LEU A 137 36.65 3.76 0.19
N ALA A 138 37.06 3.48 -1.02
CA ALA A 138 36.92 2.15 -1.62
C ALA A 138 37.64 1.04 -0.85
N ASP A 139 38.80 1.35 -0.26
CA ASP A 139 39.57 0.44 0.59
C ASP A 139 38.92 0.19 1.95
N GLU A 140 38.00 1.04 2.38
CA GLU A 140 37.27 0.85 3.64
C GLU A 140 36.18 -0.25 3.56
N ASP A 141 35.91 -0.81 2.36
CA ASP A 141 35.10 -2.03 2.21
C ASP A 141 35.87 -3.31 2.56
N GLU A 142 37.22 -3.23 2.68
CA GLU A 142 38.06 -4.38 3.02
C GLU A 142 38.02 -4.65 4.54
N PRO A 143 38.18 -5.94 4.94
CA PRO A 143 38.26 -6.31 6.34
C PRO A 143 39.30 -5.51 7.14
N GLY A 144 38.97 -5.14 8.37
CA GLY A 144 39.86 -4.40 9.27
C GLY A 144 39.54 -2.90 9.36
N HIS A 145 38.80 -2.33 8.42
CA HIS A 145 38.37 -0.95 8.48
C HIS A 145 37.02 -0.84 9.25
N ARG A 146 37.02 -0.01 10.30
CA ARG A 146 35.80 0.23 11.11
C ARG A 146 35.48 1.71 11.10
N VAL A 147 34.71 2.10 10.10
CA VAL A 147 34.25 3.46 9.89
C VAL A 147 32.74 3.54 9.91
N ALA A 148 32.22 4.66 10.41
CA ALA A 148 30.79 4.90 10.49
C ALA A 148 30.44 6.31 10.02
N MET A 149 29.25 6.44 9.44
CA MET A 149 28.65 7.70 9.05
C MET A 149 27.33 7.88 9.77
N LEU A 150 27.13 9.06 10.38
CA LEU A 150 25.96 9.35 11.19
C LEU A 150 24.85 10.01 10.37
N SER A 151 23.58 9.70 10.69
CA SER A 151 22.46 10.53 10.23
C SER A 151 22.47 11.87 10.98
N TYR A 152 21.88 12.89 10.36
CA TYR A 152 21.70 14.19 11.01
C TYR A 152 20.94 14.08 12.34
N GLY A 153 19.90 13.24 12.38
CA GLY A 153 19.09 13.04 13.57
C GLY A 153 19.86 12.41 14.74
N LEU A 154 20.66 11.39 14.46
CA LEU A 154 21.52 10.75 15.45
C LEU A 154 22.58 11.72 15.97
N TRP A 155 23.23 12.45 15.06
CA TRP A 155 24.24 13.45 15.42
C TRP A 155 23.68 14.53 16.36
N GLN A 156 22.49 15.06 16.07
CA GLN A 156 21.86 16.05 16.95
C GLN A 156 21.46 15.46 18.31
N ARG A 157 20.85 14.27 18.31
CA ARG A 157 20.24 13.67 19.51
C ARG A 157 21.28 13.12 20.50
N GLN A 158 22.33 12.46 19.99
CA GLN A 158 23.33 11.80 20.82
C GLN A 158 24.61 12.61 21.02
N PHE A 159 24.96 13.45 20.05
CA PHE A 159 26.23 14.19 20.03
C PHE A 159 26.02 15.71 20.11
N GLY A 160 24.77 16.18 20.35
CA GLY A 160 24.45 17.60 20.56
C GLY A 160 24.80 18.52 19.39
N GLY A 161 24.97 17.97 18.17
CA GLY A 161 25.40 18.75 17.01
C GLY A 161 26.88 19.16 17.02
N ASP A 162 27.71 18.51 17.85
CA ASP A 162 29.16 18.80 17.93
C ASP A 162 29.87 18.45 16.60
N THR A 163 30.45 19.45 15.94
CA THR A 163 31.22 19.28 14.69
C THR A 163 32.49 18.50 14.88
N GLY A 164 33.01 18.45 16.12
CA GLY A 164 34.19 17.67 16.48
C GLY A 164 33.95 16.16 16.60
N VAL A 165 32.73 15.66 16.27
CA VAL A 165 32.40 14.23 16.24
C VAL A 165 33.17 13.47 15.17
N VAL A 166 33.50 14.10 14.05
CA VAL A 166 34.29 13.50 12.97
C VAL A 166 35.72 13.25 13.46
N GLY A 167 36.21 12.04 13.25
CA GLY A 167 37.46 11.53 13.78
C GLY A 167 37.39 10.91 15.17
N LYS A 168 36.31 11.15 15.92
CA LYS A 168 36.07 10.44 17.22
C LYS A 168 35.75 8.97 16.99
N SER A 169 36.09 8.16 17.98
CA SER A 169 35.77 6.76 18.02
C SER A 169 34.48 6.57 18.82
N ILE A 170 33.50 5.81 18.26
CA ILE A 170 32.27 5.38 18.91
C ILE A 170 32.24 3.87 19.02
N THR A 171 31.58 3.33 20.04
CA THR A 171 31.52 1.88 20.25
C THR A 171 30.17 1.35 19.71
N LEU A 172 30.27 0.54 18.66
CA LEU A 172 29.11 -0.09 18.02
C LEU A 172 29.22 -1.60 18.15
N GLY A 173 28.25 -2.22 18.81
CA GLY A 173 28.25 -3.67 19.00
C GLY A 173 29.51 -4.17 19.76
N GLY A 174 30.07 -3.35 20.66
CA GLY A 174 31.30 -3.64 21.41
C GLY A 174 32.60 -3.41 20.64
N GLU A 175 32.57 -2.93 19.40
CA GLU A 175 33.73 -2.62 18.57
C GLU A 175 33.85 -1.11 18.33
N LYS A 176 35.08 -0.59 18.26
CA LYS A 176 35.33 0.85 18.03
C LYS A 176 35.26 1.17 16.54
N PHE A 177 34.43 2.15 16.19
CA PHE A 177 34.26 2.69 14.86
C PHE A 177 34.64 4.16 14.83
N GLN A 178 35.43 4.57 13.84
CA GLN A 178 35.75 5.98 13.63
C GLN A 178 34.61 6.66 12.86
N VAL A 179 34.06 7.75 13.39
CA VAL A 179 33.09 8.57 12.66
C VAL A 179 33.80 9.34 11.58
N VAL A 180 33.43 9.12 10.31
CA VAL A 180 34.07 9.78 9.14
C VAL A 180 33.24 10.91 8.57
N GLY A 181 31.92 10.96 8.87
CA GLY A 181 31.06 12.03 8.39
C GLY A 181 29.64 12.02 8.96
N VAL A 182 28.92 13.08 8.65
CA VAL A 182 27.50 13.27 9.02
C VAL A 182 26.72 13.59 7.76
N MET A 183 25.61 12.88 7.55
CA MET A 183 24.75 13.06 6.38
C MET A 183 23.79 14.27 6.53
N PRO A 184 23.31 14.84 5.41
CA PRO A 184 22.35 15.96 5.42
C PRO A 184 21.03 15.59 6.12
N ALA A 185 20.36 16.58 6.73
CA ALA A 185 19.11 16.40 7.49
C ALA A 185 17.96 15.72 6.72
N ARG A 186 17.95 15.87 5.40
CA ARG A 186 16.91 15.27 4.53
C ARG A 186 17.35 13.98 3.85
N PHE A 187 18.56 13.50 4.13
CA PHE A 187 19.06 12.27 3.54
C PHE A 187 18.51 11.06 4.30
N SER A 188 17.96 10.12 3.56
CA SER A 188 17.59 8.80 4.04
C SER A 188 17.75 7.81 2.90
N PHE A 189 18.55 6.78 3.09
CA PHE A 189 18.67 5.65 2.18
C PHE A 189 19.07 4.38 2.95
N PRO A 190 18.34 3.28 2.76
CA PRO A 190 17.14 3.13 1.92
C PRO A 190 15.97 3.99 2.43
N ILE A 191 15.06 4.37 1.49
CA ILE A 191 13.85 5.10 1.84
C ILE A 191 12.81 4.07 2.25
N GLY A 192 12.41 4.07 3.50
CA GLY A 192 11.46 3.11 4.06
C GLY A 192 10.95 3.52 5.43
N ASP A 193 10.30 2.58 6.13
CA ASP A 193 9.61 2.79 7.42
C ASP A 193 10.54 3.19 8.56
N PHE A 194 11.74 2.66 8.52
CA PHE A 194 12.75 2.86 9.55
C PHE A 194 14.00 3.45 8.90
N PRO A 195 14.08 4.78 8.80
CA PRO A 195 15.23 5.43 8.19
C PRO A 195 16.50 5.08 8.97
N PRO A 196 17.60 4.73 8.28
CA PRO A 196 18.86 4.45 8.94
C PRO A 196 19.35 5.65 9.73
N GLU A 197 19.87 5.36 10.91
CA GLU A 197 20.51 6.35 11.80
C GLU A 197 22.03 6.36 11.63
N ILE A 198 22.58 5.23 11.14
CA ILE A 198 24.01 5.04 10.96
C ILE A 198 24.30 4.14 9.76
N TRP A 199 25.36 4.42 9.05
CA TRP A 199 25.89 3.58 7.98
C TRP A 199 27.30 3.13 8.31
N THR A 200 27.61 1.86 7.99
CA THR A 200 28.95 1.28 8.08
C THR A 200 29.34 0.73 6.71
N THR A 201 30.61 0.43 6.48
CA THR A 201 31.04 -0.26 5.26
C THR A 201 30.76 -1.76 5.32
N LEU A 202 30.90 -2.44 4.17
CA LEU A 202 30.77 -3.91 4.09
C LEU A 202 31.89 -4.65 4.84
N SER A 203 32.96 -3.96 5.27
CA SER A 203 34.08 -4.54 6.01
C SER A 203 33.64 -5.41 7.20
N ILE A 204 32.56 -5.01 7.89
CA ILE A 204 32.00 -5.75 9.03
C ILE A 204 31.39 -7.12 8.65
N LEU A 205 30.97 -7.27 7.39
CA LEU A 205 30.38 -8.52 6.88
C LEU A 205 31.43 -9.47 6.27
N ARG A 206 32.60 -8.89 5.91
CA ARG A 206 33.70 -9.62 5.27
C ARG A 206 34.74 -10.09 6.29
N ALA A 207 34.59 -9.69 7.55
CA ALA A 207 35.49 -10.13 8.61
C ALA A 207 35.22 -11.59 8.98
N THR A 208 36.28 -12.42 8.94
CA THR A 208 36.21 -13.81 9.42
C THR A 208 36.18 -13.82 10.93
N ARG A 209 35.26 -14.56 11.53
CA ARG A 209 35.17 -14.79 12.97
C ARG A 209 35.16 -16.29 13.21
N ASP A 210 35.93 -16.74 14.19
CA ASP A 210 36.01 -18.15 14.66
C ASP A 210 36.31 -19.19 13.57
N GLY A 211 37.01 -18.82 12.49
CA GLY A 211 37.36 -19.74 11.41
C GLY A 211 36.22 -20.08 10.46
N SER A 212 35.03 -19.48 10.63
CA SER A 212 33.93 -19.61 9.69
C SER A 212 34.18 -18.76 8.43
N ARG A 213 33.70 -19.21 7.27
CA ARG A 213 33.72 -18.39 6.06
C ARG A 213 32.75 -17.23 6.21
N PRO A 214 33.16 -15.98 5.84
CA PRO A 214 32.22 -14.86 5.80
C PRO A 214 31.06 -15.15 4.86
N MET A 215 29.85 -14.71 5.21
CA MET A 215 28.67 -14.83 4.36
C MET A 215 28.88 -14.22 2.95
N THR A 216 29.78 -13.26 2.84
CA THR A 216 30.19 -12.62 1.59
C THR A 216 31.05 -13.49 0.68
N GLU A 217 31.54 -14.64 1.13
CA GLU A 217 32.30 -15.59 0.30
C GLU A 217 31.45 -16.72 -0.25
N GLU A 218 30.19 -16.83 0.17
CA GLU A 218 29.27 -17.88 -0.25
C GLU A 218 28.40 -17.39 -1.41
N ARG A 219 28.57 -17.99 -2.59
CA ARG A 219 27.66 -17.81 -3.71
C ARG A 219 26.35 -18.59 -3.42
N GLY A 220 25.21 -17.98 -3.74
CA GLY A 220 23.90 -18.51 -3.39
C GLY A 220 23.43 -18.13 -1.97
N ASN A 221 24.24 -17.37 -1.23
CA ASN A 221 23.79 -16.70 -0.02
C ASN A 221 23.32 -15.28 -0.38
N ASP A 222 22.03 -15.17 -0.74
CA ASP A 222 21.43 -13.95 -1.26
C ASP A 222 20.85 -13.11 -0.11
N PHE A 223 21.58 -12.10 0.34
CA PHE A 223 21.19 -11.24 1.46
C PHE A 223 21.40 -9.75 1.21
N LEU A 224 22.06 -9.38 0.11
CA LEU A 224 22.37 -7.99 -0.22
C LEU A 224 21.34 -7.43 -1.21
N LYS A 225 20.93 -6.20 -1.03
CA LYS A 225 20.19 -5.43 -2.04
C LYS A 225 21.17 -4.71 -2.94
N CYS A 226 20.93 -4.72 -4.25
CA CYS A 226 21.81 -4.12 -5.23
C CYS A 226 21.13 -2.99 -5.98
N ILE A 227 21.80 -1.84 -6.08
CA ILE A 227 21.42 -0.73 -6.94
C ILE A 227 22.57 -0.35 -7.87
N ALA A 228 22.20 0.20 -9.03
CA ALA A 228 23.18 0.66 -10.01
C ALA A 228 22.73 1.98 -10.63
N ARG A 229 23.71 2.72 -11.15
CA ARG A 229 23.48 3.89 -12.00
C ARG A 229 23.80 3.55 -13.43
N LEU A 230 22.84 3.72 -14.33
CA LEU A 230 23.05 3.60 -15.77
C LEU A 230 24.02 4.67 -16.27
N LYS A 231 24.83 4.33 -17.28
CA LYS A 231 25.62 5.33 -18.01
C LYS A 231 24.69 6.34 -18.69
N PRO A 232 25.12 7.58 -18.92
CA PRO A 232 24.31 8.59 -19.60
C PRO A 232 23.75 8.09 -20.93
N ASN A 233 22.44 8.29 -21.13
CA ASN A 233 21.69 7.87 -22.32
C ASN A 233 21.65 6.34 -22.57
N MET A 234 21.93 5.51 -21.58
CA MET A 234 21.82 4.06 -21.69
C MET A 234 20.35 3.64 -21.47
N PRO A 235 19.67 3.07 -22.50
CA PRO A 235 18.33 2.53 -22.30
C PRO A 235 18.35 1.31 -21.37
N ILE A 236 17.37 1.22 -20.46
CA ILE A 236 17.26 0.11 -19.51
C ILE A 236 17.15 -1.26 -20.22
N GLN A 237 16.54 -1.31 -21.41
CA GLN A 237 16.42 -2.53 -22.20
C GLN A 237 17.76 -3.05 -22.69
N GLN A 238 18.66 -2.14 -23.10
CA GLN A 238 20.03 -2.49 -23.50
C GLN A 238 20.85 -2.93 -22.31
N ALA A 239 20.69 -2.26 -21.16
CA ALA A 239 21.33 -2.66 -19.93
C ALA A 239 20.86 -4.06 -19.49
N GLN A 240 19.55 -4.34 -19.58
CA GLN A 240 18.97 -5.67 -19.30
C GLN A 240 19.64 -6.74 -20.18
N ALA A 241 19.71 -6.53 -21.49
CA ALA A 241 20.29 -7.50 -22.41
C ALA A 241 21.77 -7.80 -22.12
N ASN A 242 22.55 -6.78 -21.71
CA ASN A 242 23.94 -6.98 -21.28
C ASN A 242 24.00 -7.85 -20.01
N MET A 243 23.19 -7.52 -19.02
CA MET A 243 23.16 -8.26 -17.75
C MET A 243 22.60 -9.68 -17.91
N ASP A 244 21.62 -9.89 -18.81
CA ASP A 244 21.11 -11.24 -19.15
C ASP A 244 22.23 -12.13 -19.72
N THR A 245 23.12 -11.54 -20.54
CA THR A 245 24.27 -12.24 -21.11
C THR A 245 25.26 -12.66 -20.02
N ILE A 246 25.58 -11.75 -19.09
CA ILE A 246 26.47 -12.00 -17.96
C ILE A 246 25.87 -13.09 -17.05
N THR A 247 24.60 -12.94 -16.67
CA THR A 247 23.90 -13.91 -15.81
C THR A 247 23.82 -15.30 -16.47
N ALA A 248 23.61 -15.36 -17.79
CA ALA A 248 23.63 -16.62 -18.53
C ALA A 248 25.01 -17.28 -18.55
N ALA A 249 26.10 -16.52 -18.56
CA ALA A 249 27.46 -17.04 -18.44
C ALA A 249 27.73 -17.55 -17.03
N LEU A 250 27.33 -16.81 -15.99
CA LEU A 250 27.49 -17.21 -14.59
C LEU A 250 26.71 -18.51 -14.27
N ARG A 251 25.48 -18.66 -14.77
CA ARG A 251 24.72 -19.92 -14.63
C ARG A 251 25.48 -21.14 -15.16
N LYS A 252 26.21 -20.98 -16.27
CA LYS A 252 27.02 -22.10 -16.82
C LYS A 252 28.27 -22.35 -16.00
N GLN A 253 28.84 -21.30 -15.43
CA GLN A 253 30.04 -21.38 -14.63
C GLN A 253 29.79 -21.93 -13.23
N TYR A 254 28.62 -21.60 -12.65
CA TYR A 254 28.25 -21.96 -11.28
C TYR A 254 26.87 -22.69 -11.23
N PRO A 255 26.78 -23.88 -11.81
CA PRO A 255 25.50 -24.59 -11.92
C PRO A 255 24.92 -25.05 -10.56
N ASP A 256 25.74 -25.12 -9.52
CA ASP A 256 25.29 -25.56 -8.19
C ASP A 256 24.51 -24.46 -7.44
N SER A 257 24.80 -23.17 -7.68
CA SER A 257 24.19 -22.04 -7.01
C SER A 257 23.25 -21.25 -7.91
N ASP A 258 23.60 -21.03 -9.18
CA ASP A 258 22.97 -20.05 -10.04
C ASP A 258 22.08 -20.66 -11.14
N ALA A 259 21.96 -21.99 -11.23
CA ALA A 259 21.31 -22.68 -12.36
C ALA A 259 19.92 -22.15 -12.74
N ASN A 260 19.14 -21.78 -11.77
CA ASN A 260 17.75 -21.30 -11.96
C ASN A 260 17.62 -19.76 -11.79
N LEU A 261 18.72 -19.04 -11.55
CA LEU A 261 18.66 -17.60 -11.29
C LEU A 261 18.48 -16.79 -12.58
N GLY A 262 17.45 -16.00 -12.63
CA GLY A 262 17.24 -14.90 -13.54
C GLY A 262 17.49 -13.56 -12.86
N MET A 263 17.75 -12.52 -13.64
CA MET A 263 17.96 -11.19 -13.10
C MET A 263 17.12 -10.16 -13.84
N LYS A 264 16.55 -9.21 -13.12
CA LYS A 264 15.73 -8.15 -13.66
C LYS A 264 16.16 -6.78 -13.17
N LEU A 265 16.25 -5.82 -14.09
CA LEU A 265 16.47 -4.41 -13.80
C LEU A 265 15.12 -3.69 -13.66
N TRP A 266 14.95 -3.00 -12.57
CA TRP A 266 13.78 -2.15 -12.31
C TRP A 266 14.23 -0.72 -12.06
N PRO A 267 13.54 0.32 -12.63
CA PRO A 267 13.76 1.69 -12.15
C PRO A 267 13.62 1.73 -10.63
N LEU A 268 14.55 2.37 -9.92
CA LEU A 268 14.59 2.33 -8.46
C LEU A 268 13.27 2.79 -7.84
N ILE A 269 12.64 3.83 -8.38
CA ILE A 269 11.34 4.30 -7.92
C ILE A 269 10.25 3.23 -8.07
N THR A 270 10.24 2.48 -9.19
CA THR A 270 9.27 1.41 -9.44
C THR A 270 9.46 0.27 -8.44
N ALA A 271 10.71 -0.13 -8.16
CA ALA A 271 11.02 -1.13 -7.16
C ALA A 271 10.52 -0.73 -5.76
N MET A 272 10.73 0.52 -5.38
CA MET A 272 10.34 1.03 -4.06
C MET A 272 8.82 1.11 -3.85
N VAL A 273 8.03 1.28 -4.92
CA VAL A 273 6.58 1.45 -4.82
C VAL A 273 5.78 0.24 -5.31
N ALA A 274 6.46 -0.87 -5.64
CA ALA A 274 5.85 -2.05 -6.24
C ALA A 274 4.62 -2.54 -5.47
N ASP A 275 4.71 -2.66 -4.16
CA ASP A 275 3.62 -3.13 -3.29
C ASP A 275 2.45 -2.14 -3.21
N ALA A 276 2.72 -0.83 -3.28
CA ALA A 276 1.69 0.20 -3.18
C ALA A 276 1.03 0.51 -4.53
N HIS A 277 1.71 0.23 -5.65
CA HIS A 277 1.30 0.63 -6.99
C HIS A 277 -0.13 0.17 -7.38
N PRO A 278 -0.54 -1.12 -7.22
CA PRO A 278 -1.87 -1.57 -7.61
C PRO A 278 -2.98 -0.84 -6.83
N ALA A 279 -2.78 -0.62 -5.54
CA ALA A 279 -3.72 0.08 -4.68
C ALA A 279 -3.85 1.57 -5.08
N LEU A 280 -2.75 2.24 -5.37
CA LEU A 280 -2.75 3.65 -5.77
C LEU A 280 -3.42 3.86 -7.15
N VAL A 281 -3.17 2.96 -8.11
CA VAL A 281 -3.84 2.98 -9.43
C VAL A 281 -5.35 2.79 -9.27
N MET A 282 -5.76 1.82 -8.45
CA MET A 282 -7.18 1.58 -8.14
C MET A 282 -7.82 2.83 -7.51
N LEU A 283 -7.21 3.42 -6.49
CA LEU A 283 -7.72 4.62 -5.83
C LEU A 283 -7.84 5.81 -6.81
N CYS A 284 -6.89 5.97 -7.72
CA CYS A 284 -6.94 7.00 -8.76
C CYS A 284 -8.14 6.78 -9.70
N ALA A 285 -8.36 5.54 -10.16
CA ALA A 285 -9.50 5.20 -11.02
C ALA A 285 -10.83 5.45 -10.30
N MET A 286 -10.94 5.07 -9.01
CA MET A 286 -12.13 5.27 -8.21
C MET A 286 -12.41 6.76 -7.95
N ALA A 287 -11.40 7.56 -7.62
CA ALA A 287 -11.53 9.00 -7.46
C ALA A 287 -11.95 9.67 -8.77
N GLY A 288 -11.41 9.22 -9.92
CA GLY A 288 -11.83 9.65 -11.26
C GLY A 288 -13.31 9.35 -11.53
N CYS A 289 -13.81 8.17 -11.13
CA CYS A 289 -15.23 7.83 -11.24
C CYS A 289 -16.11 8.78 -10.41
N VAL A 290 -15.73 9.09 -9.17
CA VAL A 290 -16.45 10.07 -8.32
C VAL A 290 -16.50 11.44 -8.97
N LEU A 291 -15.37 11.89 -9.54
CA LEU A 291 -15.30 13.18 -10.27
C LEU A 291 -16.23 13.19 -11.47
N LEU A 292 -16.27 12.12 -12.26
CA LEU A 292 -17.17 11.98 -13.40
C LEU A 292 -18.65 12.02 -12.99
N VAL A 293 -19.02 11.34 -11.90
CA VAL A 293 -20.40 11.41 -11.34
C VAL A 293 -20.73 12.84 -10.96
N GLY A 294 -19.81 13.54 -10.25
CA GLY A 294 -19.98 14.94 -9.90
C GLY A 294 -20.13 15.86 -11.12
N CYS A 295 -19.32 15.61 -12.18
CA CYS A 295 -19.38 16.36 -13.43
C CYS A 295 -20.72 16.19 -14.14
N VAL A 296 -21.22 14.94 -14.23
CA VAL A 296 -22.52 14.62 -14.84
C VAL A 296 -23.68 15.24 -14.06
N ASN A 297 -23.64 15.19 -12.72
CA ASN A 297 -24.62 15.82 -11.85
C ASN A 297 -24.70 17.35 -12.08
N VAL A 298 -23.56 18.00 -12.09
CA VAL A 298 -23.51 19.45 -12.34
C VAL A 298 -23.97 19.77 -13.76
N ALA A 299 -23.60 18.97 -14.77
CA ALA A 299 -24.10 19.15 -16.13
C ALA A 299 -25.64 19.05 -16.20
N ASN A 300 -26.25 18.09 -15.49
CA ASN A 300 -27.70 17.96 -15.36
C ASN A 300 -28.35 19.20 -14.72
N LEU A 301 -27.75 19.73 -13.63
CA LEU A 301 -28.23 20.94 -12.96
C LEU A 301 -28.13 22.19 -13.85
N LEU A 302 -27.01 22.32 -14.58
CA LEU A 302 -26.80 23.42 -15.53
C LEU A 302 -27.75 23.34 -16.74
N LEU A 303 -28.07 22.14 -17.24
CA LEU A 303 -29.07 21.92 -18.29
C LEU A 303 -30.46 22.32 -17.82
N ALA A 304 -30.87 21.94 -16.61
CA ALA A 304 -32.15 22.35 -16.03
C ALA A 304 -32.24 23.89 -15.91
N ARG A 305 -31.15 24.52 -15.44
CA ARG A 305 -31.07 25.98 -15.31
C ARG A 305 -31.09 26.71 -16.68
N SER A 306 -30.43 26.14 -17.70
CA SER A 306 -30.40 26.79 -19.03
C SER A 306 -31.78 26.86 -19.64
N LEU A 307 -32.64 25.88 -19.39
CA LEU A 307 -34.03 25.86 -19.87
C LEU A 307 -34.91 26.91 -19.17
N SER A 308 -34.76 27.07 -17.84
CA SER A 308 -35.47 28.15 -17.11
C SER A 308 -35.07 29.54 -17.56
N ARG A 309 -33.90 29.71 -18.18
CA ARG A 309 -33.38 31.00 -18.73
C ARG A 309 -33.54 31.07 -20.26
N GLN A 310 -34.24 30.14 -20.89
CA GLN A 310 -34.33 30.08 -22.35
C GLN A 310 -34.96 31.36 -22.93
N ARG A 311 -36.01 31.92 -22.27
CA ARG A 311 -36.66 33.17 -22.69
C ARG A 311 -35.68 34.36 -22.64
N GLU A 312 -34.89 34.51 -21.57
CA GLU A 312 -33.84 35.52 -21.44
C GLU A 312 -32.78 35.42 -22.54
N LEU A 313 -32.30 34.16 -22.81
CA LEU A 313 -31.28 33.89 -23.83
C LEU A 313 -31.85 34.16 -25.26
N SER A 314 -33.12 33.83 -25.50
CA SER A 314 -33.78 34.11 -26.79
C SER A 314 -33.95 35.60 -27.04
N ILE A 315 -34.32 36.40 -26.02
CA ILE A 315 -34.39 37.85 -26.11
C ILE A 315 -33.01 38.43 -26.42
N ARG A 316 -31.96 37.97 -25.76
CA ARG A 316 -30.58 38.42 -26.05
C ARG A 316 -30.15 38.08 -27.49
N ALA A 317 -30.48 36.87 -27.97
CA ALA A 317 -30.19 36.48 -29.35
C ALA A 317 -30.96 37.33 -30.35
N ALA A 318 -32.23 37.66 -30.08
CA ALA A 318 -33.04 38.57 -30.91
C ALA A 318 -32.49 40.03 -30.93
N LEU A 319 -31.87 40.46 -29.83
CA LEU A 319 -31.18 41.77 -29.74
C LEU A 319 -29.76 41.77 -30.36
N GLY A 320 -29.36 40.70 -31.05
CA GLY A 320 -28.10 40.63 -31.80
C GLY A 320 -26.91 40.00 -31.05
N ALA A 321 -27.12 39.39 -29.91
CA ALA A 321 -26.04 38.68 -29.21
C ALA A 321 -25.56 37.45 -30.02
N GLY A 322 -24.29 37.46 -30.42
CA GLY A 322 -23.68 36.37 -31.15
C GLY A 322 -23.66 35.04 -30.35
N ARG A 323 -23.81 33.89 -31.05
CA ARG A 323 -23.79 32.56 -30.42
C ARG A 323 -22.60 32.36 -29.51
N TRP A 324 -21.41 32.80 -29.93
CA TRP A 324 -20.18 32.70 -29.14
C TRP A 324 -20.20 33.49 -27.86
N GLN A 325 -20.90 34.63 -27.81
CA GLN A 325 -21.06 35.43 -26.60
C GLN A 325 -21.87 34.69 -25.55
N ILE A 326 -22.95 33.97 -25.97
CA ILE A 326 -23.77 33.15 -25.07
C ILE A 326 -22.97 31.97 -24.55
N VAL A 327 -22.24 31.23 -25.41
CA VAL A 327 -21.38 30.11 -25.03
C VAL A 327 -20.31 30.57 -24.04
N LYS A 328 -19.60 31.65 -24.36
CA LYS A 328 -18.55 32.22 -23.48
C LYS A 328 -19.08 32.60 -22.11
N GLN A 329 -20.24 33.21 -22.01
CA GLN A 329 -20.84 33.56 -20.73
C GLN A 329 -21.16 32.34 -19.87
N LEU A 330 -21.79 31.32 -20.45
CA LEU A 330 -22.14 30.07 -19.74
C LEU A 330 -20.89 29.29 -19.32
N LEU A 331 -19.85 29.27 -20.16
CA LEU A 331 -18.57 28.64 -19.79
C LEU A 331 -17.87 29.41 -18.67
N ILE A 332 -17.92 30.75 -18.64
CA ILE A 332 -17.41 31.57 -17.52
C ILE A 332 -18.17 31.26 -16.23
N GLU A 333 -19.53 31.18 -16.29
CA GLU A 333 -20.33 30.80 -15.11
C GLU A 333 -19.92 29.40 -14.57
N SER A 334 -19.77 28.40 -15.46
CA SER A 334 -19.36 27.05 -15.09
C SER A 334 -17.92 26.98 -14.57
N ALA A 335 -16.99 27.72 -15.18
CA ALA A 335 -15.59 27.81 -14.73
C ALA A 335 -15.47 28.47 -13.34
N LEU A 336 -16.30 29.49 -13.04
CA LEU A 336 -16.36 30.09 -11.71
C LEU A 336 -16.87 29.12 -10.65
N LEU A 337 -17.89 28.29 -11.00
CA LEU A 337 -18.39 27.26 -10.11
C LEU A 337 -17.33 26.15 -9.91
N GLY A 338 -16.62 25.78 -10.99
CA GLY A 338 -15.50 24.85 -10.92
C GLY A 338 -14.35 25.37 -10.04
N ALA A 339 -13.98 26.66 -10.19
CA ALA A 339 -12.95 27.28 -9.35
C ALA A 339 -13.38 27.35 -7.88
N GLY A 340 -14.65 27.71 -7.60
CA GLY A 340 -15.20 27.67 -6.24
C GLY A 340 -15.20 26.26 -5.64
N GLY A 341 -15.57 25.26 -6.46
CA GLY A 341 -15.48 23.85 -6.10
C GLY A 341 -14.04 23.39 -5.84
N GLY A 342 -13.09 23.87 -6.65
CA GLY A 342 -11.66 23.59 -6.48
C GLY A 342 -11.08 24.15 -5.19
N LEU A 343 -11.42 25.41 -4.85
CA LEU A 343 -11.01 26.02 -3.58
C LEU A 343 -11.58 25.29 -2.37
N ALA A 344 -12.87 24.98 -2.39
CA ALA A 344 -13.51 24.19 -1.34
C ALA A 344 -12.95 22.75 -1.29
N GLY A 345 -12.72 22.14 -2.46
CA GLY A 345 -12.12 20.81 -2.60
C GLY A 345 -10.70 20.74 -2.05
N LEU A 346 -9.89 21.78 -2.25
CA LEU A 346 -8.56 21.88 -1.67
C LEU A 346 -8.60 21.91 -0.13
N LEU A 347 -9.55 22.64 0.46
CA LEU A 347 -9.77 22.64 1.91
C LEU A 347 -10.17 21.24 2.41
N PHE A 348 -11.09 20.56 1.73
CA PHE A 348 -11.46 19.19 2.06
C PHE A 348 -10.27 18.23 1.90
N ALA A 349 -9.45 18.42 0.86
CA ALA A 349 -8.27 17.59 0.63
C ALA A 349 -7.23 17.75 1.75
N THR A 350 -6.97 18.96 2.28
CA THR A 350 -6.03 19.16 3.39
C THR A 350 -6.48 18.44 4.65
N TRP A 351 -7.75 18.57 5.05
CA TRP A 351 -8.31 17.84 6.20
C TRP A 351 -8.33 16.32 5.96
N GLY A 352 -8.68 15.91 4.73
CA GLY A 352 -8.68 14.50 4.33
C GLY A 352 -7.28 13.90 4.34
N LEU A 353 -6.25 14.65 3.97
CA LEU A 353 -4.86 14.20 4.02
C LEU A 353 -4.36 13.99 5.45
N ASP A 354 -4.73 14.85 6.39
CA ASP A 354 -4.34 14.68 7.79
C ASP A 354 -5.01 13.44 8.41
N ALA A 355 -6.29 13.23 8.10
CA ALA A 355 -7.02 12.01 8.50
C ALA A 355 -6.42 10.77 7.81
N LEU A 356 -6.05 10.87 6.53
CA LEU A 356 -5.44 9.78 5.76
C LEU A 356 -4.07 9.39 6.34
N LYS A 357 -3.21 10.38 6.64
CA LYS A 357 -1.90 10.12 7.28
C LYS A 357 -2.04 9.36 8.61
N ALA A 358 -3.06 9.67 9.40
CA ALA A 358 -3.33 8.97 10.66
C ALA A 358 -3.78 7.52 10.46
N LEU A 359 -4.34 7.18 9.29
CA LEU A 359 -4.85 5.85 8.95
C LEU A 359 -3.89 5.03 8.09
N LEU A 360 -2.94 5.69 7.41
CA LEU A 360 -1.97 5.02 6.54
C LEU A 360 -1.04 4.12 7.36
N PRO A 361 -0.79 2.88 6.89
CA PRO A 361 0.24 2.03 7.50
C PRO A 361 1.60 2.72 7.43
N PRO A 362 2.44 2.61 8.46
CA PRO A 362 3.80 3.18 8.45
C PRO A 362 4.68 2.70 7.29
N ARG A 363 4.35 1.57 6.67
CA ARG A 363 5.09 0.95 5.56
C ARG A 363 4.98 1.65 4.20
N ILE A 364 4.27 2.78 4.09
CA ILE A 364 4.20 3.51 2.82
C ILE A 364 5.44 4.42 2.71
N PRO A 365 6.29 4.24 1.70
CA PRO A 365 7.46 5.10 1.52
C PRO A 365 7.06 6.57 1.42
N ARG A 366 7.84 7.46 2.02
CA ARG A 366 7.68 8.93 1.91
C ARG A 366 6.36 9.49 2.48
N ILE A 367 5.69 8.78 3.39
CA ILE A 367 4.43 9.22 4.02
C ILE A 367 4.54 10.63 4.62
N ASN A 368 5.68 10.97 5.20
CA ASN A 368 5.95 12.28 5.81
C ASN A 368 6.11 13.40 4.78
N GLU A 369 6.32 13.08 3.50
CA GLU A 369 6.43 14.04 2.41
C GLU A 369 5.08 14.38 1.76
N ILE A 370 4.00 13.69 2.13
CA ILE A 370 2.65 13.93 1.61
C ILE A 370 2.19 15.31 2.10
N SER A 371 2.22 16.28 1.21
CA SER A 371 1.75 17.66 1.48
C SER A 371 1.25 18.30 0.19
N PRO A 372 0.32 19.25 0.28
CA PRO A 372 -0.07 20.06 -0.88
C PRO A 372 1.11 20.91 -1.35
N ASP A 373 1.76 20.49 -2.41
CA ASP A 373 2.84 21.22 -3.09
C ASP A 373 2.32 21.97 -4.34
N ILE A 374 3.20 22.67 -5.04
CA ILE A 374 2.85 23.42 -6.24
C ILE A 374 2.26 22.53 -7.34
N HIS A 375 2.69 21.26 -7.46
CA HIS A 375 2.18 20.33 -8.45
C HIS A 375 0.72 19.95 -8.13
N VAL A 376 0.41 19.74 -6.85
CA VAL A 376 -0.95 19.48 -6.37
C VAL A 376 -1.85 20.69 -6.60
N LEU A 377 -1.36 21.90 -6.35
CA LEU A 377 -2.12 23.15 -6.61
C LEU A 377 -2.41 23.33 -8.10
N VAL A 378 -1.41 23.12 -8.97
CA VAL A 378 -1.58 23.18 -10.43
C VAL A 378 -2.54 22.11 -10.92
N PHE A 379 -2.41 20.88 -10.43
CA PHE A 379 -3.33 19.79 -10.75
C PHE A 379 -4.77 20.15 -10.34
N THR A 380 -4.98 20.64 -9.11
CA THR A 380 -6.30 21.01 -8.62
C THR A 380 -6.91 22.15 -9.44
N ALA A 381 -6.12 23.18 -9.78
CA ALA A 381 -6.57 24.28 -10.63
C ALA A 381 -6.94 23.77 -12.04
N PHE A 382 -6.12 22.93 -12.63
CA PHE A 382 -6.37 22.33 -13.94
C PHE A 382 -7.66 21.48 -13.93
N VAL A 383 -7.80 20.57 -12.97
CA VAL A 383 -9.00 19.71 -12.85
C VAL A 383 -10.24 20.54 -12.60
N SER A 384 -10.17 21.59 -11.76
CA SER A 384 -11.29 22.48 -11.46
C SER A 384 -11.79 23.20 -12.71
N LEU A 385 -10.88 23.72 -13.52
CA LEU A 385 -11.23 24.40 -14.79
C LEU A 385 -11.74 23.42 -15.83
N LEU A 386 -11.10 22.24 -15.94
CA LEU A 386 -11.50 21.20 -16.89
C LEU A 386 -12.91 20.69 -16.58
N VAL A 387 -13.21 20.37 -15.33
CA VAL A 387 -14.51 19.85 -14.89
C VAL A 387 -15.58 20.93 -15.05
N GLY A 388 -15.28 22.17 -14.67
CA GLY A 388 -16.18 23.30 -14.92
C GLY A 388 -16.49 23.50 -16.40
N ALA A 389 -15.47 23.42 -17.27
CA ALA A 389 -15.65 23.52 -18.71
C ALA A 389 -16.46 22.36 -19.28
N LEU A 390 -16.13 21.09 -18.92
CA LEU A 390 -16.83 19.90 -19.39
C LEU A 390 -18.31 19.91 -18.97
N ALA A 391 -18.61 20.23 -17.71
CA ALA A 391 -19.97 20.30 -17.21
C ALA A 391 -20.77 21.41 -17.88
N GLY A 392 -20.12 22.53 -18.24
CA GLY A 392 -20.74 23.66 -18.92
C GLY A 392 -20.84 23.56 -20.43
N LEU A 393 -20.02 22.71 -21.09
CA LEU A 393 -19.88 22.68 -22.54
C LEU A 393 -21.19 22.27 -23.25
N LEU A 394 -21.82 21.18 -22.85
CA LEU A 394 -23.05 20.68 -23.45
C LEU A 394 -24.24 21.61 -23.23
N PRO A 395 -24.50 22.14 -22.01
CA PRO A 395 -25.50 23.18 -21.80
C PRO A 395 -25.26 24.45 -22.63
N ALA A 396 -24.01 24.92 -22.72
CA ALA A 396 -23.66 26.11 -23.48
C ALA A 396 -23.85 25.89 -24.98
N TRP A 397 -23.46 24.75 -25.52
CA TRP A 397 -23.64 24.42 -26.93
C TRP A 397 -25.13 24.35 -27.31
N ARG A 398 -25.98 23.77 -26.45
CA ARG A 398 -27.43 23.72 -26.65
C ARG A 398 -28.09 25.07 -26.57
N ALA A 399 -27.74 25.90 -25.59
CA ALA A 399 -28.28 27.23 -25.40
C ALA A 399 -27.90 28.17 -26.54
N SER A 400 -26.85 27.90 -27.29
CA SER A 400 -26.41 28.69 -28.46
C SER A 400 -27.20 28.44 -29.74
N HIS A 401 -28.08 27.43 -29.78
CA HIS A 401 -28.93 27.11 -30.93
C HIS A 401 -30.41 27.25 -30.59
N PRO A 402 -30.88 28.45 -30.19
CA PRO A 402 -32.29 28.67 -29.92
C PRO A 402 -33.08 28.61 -31.24
N ASN A 403 -34.12 27.75 -31.32
CA ASN A 403 -35.08 27.76 -32.39
C ASN A 403 -36.05 28.95 -32.16
N LEU A 404 -35.70 30.15 -32.71
CA LEU A 404 -36.46 31.37 -32.58
C LEU A 404 -37.91 31.22 -33.06
N ALA A 405 -38.17 30.41 -34.08
CA ALA A 405 -39.52 30.15 -34.60
C ALA A 405 -40.42 29.42 -33.60
N ASN A 406 -39.86 28.45 -32.84
CA ASN A 406 -40.64 27.71 -31.85
C ASN A 406 -40.82 28.51 -30.55
N SER A 407 -39.82 29.33 -30.13
CA SER A 407 -39.88 30.08 -28.87
C SER A 407 -40.83 31.30 -28.91
N LEU A 408 -41.23 31.77 -30.10
CA LEU A 408 -42.21 32.84 -30.30
C LEU A 408 -43.64 32.29 -30.51
N ASN A 409 -43.79 31.02 -30.97
CA ASN A 409 -45.07 30.41 -31.19
C ASN A 409 -45.58 29.57 -29.96
N ASP A 410 -44.75 29.37 -28.93
CA ASP A 410 -45.04 28.55 -27.75
C ASP A 410 -45.95 29.25 -26.71
N THR A 411 -46.56 30.39 -27.04
CA THR A 411 -47.59 31.02 -26.18
C THR A 411 -48.95 30.31 -26.24
N SER A 412 -49.11 29.27 -27.12
CA SER A 412 -50.46 28.64 -27.30
C SER A 412 -50.50 27.11 -27.21
N ARG A 413 -49.38 26.42 -27.04
CA ARG A 413 -49.36 24.93 -26.84
C ARG A 413 -48.25 24.56 -25.91
N GLY A 414 -48.58 23.95 -24.76
CA GLY A 414 -47.65 23.51 -23.73
C GLY A 414 -46.35 22.88 -24.26
N SER A 415 -45.24 23.53 -24.05
CA SER A 415 -43.94 23.15 -24.60
C SER A 415 -43.44 21.85 -24.05
N SER A 416 -43.66 20.75 -24.79
CA SER A 416 -43.02 19.48 -24.48
C SER A 416 -41.54 19.55 -24.83
N GLU A 417 -40.67 19.26 -23.88
CA GLU A 417 -39.21 19.12 -24.09
C GLU A 417 -38.92 18.27 -25.33
N SER A 418 -37.98 18.71 -26.17
CA SER A 418 -37.59 17.94 -27.38
C SER A 418 -37.11 16.53 -26.99
N ALA A 419 -37.45 15.51 -27.78
CA ALA A 419 -37.05 14.12 -27.55
C ALA A 419 -35.53 13.96 -27.36
N ARG A 420 -34.73 14.85 -27.98
CA ARG A 420 -33.27 14.89 -27.86
C ARG A 420 -32.80 15.37 -26.47
N GLY A 421 -33.53 16.28 -25.81
CA GLY A 421 -33.24 16.74 -24.42
C GLY A 421 -33.43 15.64 -23.41
N ARG A 422 -34.55 14.94 -23.51
CA ARG A 422 -34.86 13.79 -22.65
C ARG A 422 -33.85 12.65 -22.78
N ARG A 423 -33.41 12.31 -24.00
CA ARG A 423 -32.39 11.28 -24.23
C ARG A 423 -31.06 11.62 -23.57
N THR A 424 -30.60 12.86 -23.63
CA THR A 424 -29.32 13.24 -23.00
C THR A 424 -29.34 13.10 -21.49
N ARG A 425 -30.43 13.54 -20.83
CA ARG A 425 -30.55 13.38 -19.38
C ARG A 425 -30.67 11.90 -19.00
N ALA A 426 -31.39 11.11 -19.81
CA ALA A 426 -31.45 9.66 -19.61
C ALA A 426 -30.06 9.02 -19.69
N VAL A 427 -29.25 9.41 -20.66
CA VAL A 427 -27.84 8.94 -20.77
C VAL A 427 -27.04 9.34 -19.54
N PHE A 428 -27.15 10.57 -19.05
CA PHE A 428 -26.44 11.02 -17.86
C PHE A 428 -26.81 10.22 -16.62
N VAL A 429 -28.11 9.97 -16.38
CA VAL A 429 -28.59 9.12 -15.28
C VAL A 429 -28.04 7.70 -15.41
N VAL A 430 -28.05 7.13 -16.62
CA VAL A 430 -27.49 5.79 -16.88
C VAL A 430 -25.99 5.76 -16.54
N VAL A 431 -25.21 6.75 -16.98
CA VAL A 431 -23.77 6.84 -16.67
C VAL A 431 -23.52 6.96 -15.17
N GLU A 432 -24.30 7.79 -14.45
CA GLU A 432 -24.20 7.91 -13.00
C GLU A 432 -24.45 6.57 -12.30
N ILE A 433 -25.49 5.83 -12.72
CA ILE A 433 -25.83 4.52 -12.15
C ILE A 433 -24.72 3.49 -12.46
N VAL A 434 -24.17 3.49 -13.68
CA VAL A 434 -23.04 2.62 -14.05
C VAL A 434 -21.86 2.87 -13.13
N LEU A 435 -21.44 4.13 -12.98
CA LEU A 435 -20.30 4.49 -12.16
C LEU A 435 -20.53 4.21 -10.67
N ALA A 436 -21.74 4.53 -10.17
CA ALA A 436 -22.13 4.23 -8.79
C ALA A 436 -22.14 2.72 -8.51
N LEU A 437 -22.65 1.91 -9.45
CA LEU A 437 -22.67 0.45 -9.32
C LEU A 437 -21.23 -0.12 -9.30
N VAL A 438 -20.35 0.35 -10.18
CA VAL A 438 -18.95 -0.07 -10.23
C VAL A 438 -18.25 0.24 -8.92
N LEU A 439 -18.41 1.46 -8.39
CA LEU A 439 -17.80 1.86 -7.12
C LEU A 439 -18.36 1.07 -5.94
N LEU A 440 -19.68 0.89 -5.89
CA LEU A 440 -20.34 0.17 -4.80
C LEU A 440 -19.98 -1.33 -4.82
N ALA A 441 -19.92 -1.95 -6.00
CA ALA A 441 -19.48 -3.33 -6.15
C ALA A 441 -18.01 -3.51 -5.73
N SER A 442 -17.12 -2.59 -6.14
CA SER A 442 -15.72 -2.61 -5.72
C SER A 442 -15.57 -2.47 -4.21
N ALA A 443 -16.35 -1.57 -3.59
CA ALA A 443 -16.36 -1.39 -2.14
C ALA A 443 -16.85 -2.65 -1.41
N ALA A 444 -17.92 -3.26 -1.89
CA ALA A 444 -18.47 -4.46 -1.30
C ALA A 444 -17.52 -5.67 -1.41
N LEU A 445 -16.91 -5.87 -2.59
CA LEU A 445 -15.90 -6.93 -2.80
C LEU A 445 -14.67 -6.74 -1.91
N LEU A 446 -14.13 -5.51 -1.82
CA LEU A 446 -12.99 -5.24 -0.94
C LEU A 446 -13.36 -5.37 0.54
N GLY A 447 -14.55 -4.94 0.91
CA GLY A 447 -15.08 -5.10 2.26
C GLY A 447 -15.23 -6.57 2.66
N GLU A 448 -15.83 -7.38 1.78
CA GLU A 448 -15.97 -8.83 2.01
C GLU A 448 -14.59 -9.54 2.01
N SER A 449 -13.71 -9.17 1.09
CA SER A 449 -12.33 -9.66 1.06
C SER A 449 -11.60 -9.37 2.39
N PHE A 450 -11.76 -8.17 2.93
CA PHE A 450 -11.21 -7.79 4.22
C PHE A 450 -11.80 -8.61 5.39
N LEU A 451 -13.13 -8.82 5.39
CA LEU A 451 -13.79 -9.62 6.41
C LEU A 451 -13.33 -11.09 6.38
N ARG A 452 -13.15 -11.66 5.17
CA ARG A 452 -12.60 -13.02 5.03
C ARG A 452 -11.15 -13.10 5.51
N LEU A 453 -10.34 -12.07 5.21
CA LEU A 453 -8.95 -12.02 5.69
C LEU A 453 -8.88 -11.97 7.22
N GLN A 454 -9.82 -11.27 7.88
CA GLN A 454 -9.91 -11.27 9.35
C GLN A 454 -10.31 -12.62 9.95
N GLN A 455 -10.97 -13.49 9.17
CA GLN A 455 -11.38 -14.82 9.61
C GLN A 455 -10.30 -15.88 9.39
N VAL A 456 -9.21 -15.53 8.69
CA VAL A 456 -8.08 -16.45 8.51
C VAL A 456 -7.50 -16.79 9.88
N ARG A 457 -7.36 -18.07 10.14
CA ARG A 457 -6.68 -18.55 11.36
C ARG A 457 -5.18 -18.43 11.17
N PRO A 458 -4.49 -17.57 11.91
CA PRO A 458 -3.06 -17.33 11.71
C PRO A 458 -2.18 -18.53 12.14
N GLY A 459 -2.75 -19.56 12.76
CA GLY A 459 -2.03 -20.72 13.29
C GLY A 459 -1.51 -20.52 14.72
N PHE A 460 -1.77 -19.38 15.33
CA PHE A 460 -1.34 -19.01 16.70
C PHE A 460 -2.33 -18.08 17.38
N ASP A 461 -2.19 -17.93 18.71
CA ASP A 461 -2.96 -16.99 19.50
C ASP A 461 -2.09 -15.77 19.87
N SER A 462 -2.41 -14.61 19.27
CA SER A 462 -1.68 -13.35 19.52
C SER A 462 -2.10 -12.63 20.80
N ALA A 463 -3.19 -13.04 21.45
CA ALA A 463 -3.70 -12.37 22.63
C ALA A 463 -2.72 -12.50 23.80
N SER A 464 -2.58 -11.42 24.55
CA SER A 464 -1.75 -11.39 25.76
C SER A 464 -0.27 -11.75 25.56
N ILE A 465 0.27 -11.53 24.35
CA ILE A 465 1.70 -11.71 24.06
C ILE A 465 2.34 -10.34 23.82
N THR A 466 3.32 -10.01 24.65
CA THR A 466 4.24 -8.89 24.43
C THR A 466 5.50 -9.41 23.76
N THR A 467 5.95 -8.72 22.72
CA THR A 467 7.19 -9.04 22.00
C THR A 467 8.23 -7.95 22.23
N ALA A 468 9.48 -8.33 22.24
CA ALA A 468 10.61 -7.42 22.27
C ALA A 468 11.76 -7.99 21.46
N ARG A 469 12.65 -7.15 20.93
CA ARG A 469 13.86 -7.62 20.27
C ARG A 469 15.07 -7.41 21.17
N VAL A 470 15.94 -8.42 21.21
CA VAL A 470 17.22 -8.40 21.89
C VAL A 470 18.29 -8.76 20.89
N ALA A 471 19.33 -7.94 20.76
CA ALA A 471 20.46 -8.19 19.89
C ALA A 471 21.74 -8.21 20.71
N LEU A 472 22.39 -9.37 20.74
CA LEU A 472 23.64 -9.58 21.46
C LEU A 472 24.80 -9.03 20.63
N PRO A 473 25.71 -8.23 21.22
CA PRO A 473 26.91 -7.79 20.54
C PRO A 473 27.81 -9.00 20.18
N GLU A 474 28.11 -9.15 18.93
CA GLU A 474 28.96 -10.25 18.43
C GLU A 474 30.37 -10.25 19.07
N SER A 475 30.90 -9.06 19.43
CA SER A 475 32.20 -8.94 20.13
C SER A 475 32.18 -9.52 21.54
N THR A 476 31.06 -9.40 22.23
CA THR A 476 30.89 -9.92 23.61
C THR A 476 30.46 -11.39 23.59
N TYR A 477 29.64 -11.77 22.62
CA TYR A 477 29.07 -13.09 22.44
C TYR A 477 29.49 -13.73 21.11
N PRO A 478 30.82 -13.92 20.87
CA PRO A 478 31.31 -14.43 19.57
C PRO A 478 30.89 -15.87 19.29
N LYS A 479 30.70 -16.69 20.36
CA LYS A 479 30.39 -18.12 20.20
C LYS A 479 28.88 -18.36 20.31
N PRO A 480 28.29 -19.23 19.44
CA PRO A 480 26.87 -19.60 19.53
C PRO A 480 26.43 -20.07 20.93
N ALA A 481 27.28 -20.86 21.60
CA ALA A 481 27.01 -21.34 22.96
C ALA A 481 26.78 -20.20 23.99
N GLN A 482 27.49 -19.08 23.86
CA GLN A 482 27.33 -17.91 24.72
C GLN A 482 25.98 -17.22 24.50
N ALA A 483 25.56 -17.11 23.25
CA ALA A 483 24.23 -16.58 22.88
C ALA A 483 23.12 -17.50 23.40
N ALA A 484 23.25 -18.82 23.26
CA ALA A 484 22.31 -19.79 23.80
C ALA A 484 22.17 -19.66 25.32
N GLU A 485 23.30 -19.55 26.03
CA GLU A 485 23.33 -19.41 27.49
C GLU A 485 22.68 -18.08 27.96
N PHE A 486 22.95 -16.97 27.26
CA PHE A 486 22.30 -15.69 27.54
C PHE A 486 20.78 -15.81 27.42
N VAL A 487 20.28 -16.33 26.27
CA VAL A 487 18.84 -16.49 26.03
C VAL A 487 18.20 -17.42 27.06
N ARG A 488 18.86 -18.51 27.41
CA ARG A 488 18.40 -19.45 28.43
C ARG A 488 18.26 -18.77 29.79
N LYS A 489 19.27 -18.00 30.25
CA LYS A 489 19.23 -17.23 31.51
C LYS A 489 18.12 -16.18 31.47
N LEU A 490 18.02 -15.44 30.36
CA LEU A 490 16.98 -14.41 30.22
C LEU A 490 15.58 -15.01 30.33
N LEU A 491 15.29 -16.10 29.62
CA LEU A 491 13.98 -16.73 29.67
C LEU A 491 13.70 -17.33 31.09
N ALA A 492 14.70 -17.89 31.75
CA ALA A 492 14.56 -18.34 33.13
C ALA A 492 14.17 -17.20 34.08
N ASN A 493 14.84 -16.03 33.98
CA ASN A 493 14.51 -14.84 34.79
C ASN A 493 13.11 -14.32 34.47
N VAL A 494 12.77 -14.20 33.15
CA VAL A 494 11.47 -13.67 32.70
C VAL A 494 10.30 -14.55 33.13
N THR A 495 10.46 -15.87 33.11
CA THR A 495 9.39 -16.79 33.54
C THR A 495 9.10 -16.76 35.05
N THR A 496 10.01 -16.23 35.86
CA THR A 496 9.78 -16.04 37.29
C THR A 496 9.07 -14.74 37.63
N LEU A 497 8.91 -13.83 36.69
CA LEU A 497 8.23 -12.54 36.91
C LEU A 497 6.73 -12.74 37.19
N PRO A 498 6.16 -11.97 38.12
CA PRO A 498 4.73 -12.02 38.39
C PRO A 498 3.90 -11.75 37.14
N GLY A 499 2.82 -12.48 36.94
CA GLY A 499 1.91 -12.30 35.81
C GLY A 499 2.37 -12.94 34.50
N VAL A 500 3.59 -13.48 34.41
CA VAL A 500 4.09 -14.17 33.23
C VAL A 500 3.67 -15.64 33.24
N ASN A 501 2.96 -16.06 32.21
CA ASN A 501 2.49 -17.44 32.04
C ASN A 501 3.49 -18.33 31.30
N SER A 502 4.15 -17.77 30.28
CA SER A 502 5.23 -18.43 29.54
C SER A 502 6.05 -17.38 28.79
N ALA A 503 7.31 -17.73 28.51
CA ALA A 503 8.19 -16.92 27.67
C ALA A 503 8.96 -17.82 26.70
N ALA A 504 9.27 -17.27 25.53
CA ALA A 504 10.04 -17.97 24.49
C ALA A 504 10.86 -16.96 23.68
N ALA A 505 11.84 -17.49 22.94
CA ALA A 505 12.58 -16.71 21.97
C ALA A 505 12.52 -17.36 20.59
N ALA A 506 12.57 -16.52 19.55
CA ALA A 506 12.58 -16.97 18.17
C ALA A 506 13.42 -16.02 17.29
N TRP A 507 13.90 -16.50 16.17
CA TRP A 507 14.55 -15.65 15.16
C TRP A 507 13.54 -14.66 14.59
N TRP A 508 12.39 -15.19 14.15
CA TRP A 508 11.28 -14.43 13.61
C TRP A 508 9.99 -14.76 14.35
N ILE A 509 9.18 -13.75 14.58
CA ILE A 509 7.84 -13.94 15.10
C ILE A 509 6.81 -13.93 13.96
N PRO A 510 5.65 -14.56 14.15
CA PRO A 510 4.59 -14.54 13.16
C PRO A 510 4.23 -13.13 12.71
N LEU A 511 3.95 -12.96 11.41
CA LEU A 511 3.55 -11.69 10.76
C LEU A 511 4.57 -10.55 10.92
N SER A 512 5.84 -10.86 11.19
CA SER A 512 6.90 -9.84 11.24
C SER A 512 7.26 -9.26 9.86
N GLY A 513 6.82 -9.90 8.78
CA GLY A 513 7.14 -9.53 7.41
C GLY A 513 8.57 -9.89 7.01
N SER A 514 9.26 -10.71 7.80
CA SER A 514 10.61 -11.20 7.54
C SER A 514 10.62 -12.71 7.57
N GLU A 515 11.39 -13.30 6.69
CA GLU A 515 11.62 -14.74 6.61
C GLU A 515 13.09 -15.03 6.24
N ILE A 516 13.55 -16.19 6.60
CA ILE A 516 14.75 -16.78 6.02
C ILE A 516 14.35 -18.11 5.42
N THR A 517 14.79 -18.33 4.20
CA THR A 517 14.57 -19.58 3.47
C THR A 517 15.91 -20.27 3.25
N PHE A 518 15.94 -21.58 3.45
CA PHE A 518 17.09 -22.40 3.12
C PHE A 518 16.67 -23.50 2.15
N ASN A 519 17.58 -23.84 1.26
CA ASN A 519 17.49 -25.09 0.54
C ASN A 519 17.65 -26.22 1.54
N PHE A 520 16.96 -27.33 1.34
CA PHE A 520 17.12 -28.50 2.19
C PHE A 520 17.13 -29.79 1.36
N ASP A 521 17.69 -30.82 1.92
CA ASP A 521 17.70 -32.15 1.35
C ASP A 521 17.00 -33.14 2.27
N VAL A 522 16.37 -34.15 1.69
CA VAL A 522 15.81 -35.32 2.43
C VAL A 522 16.79 -36.47 2.25
N GLN A 523 17.42 -36.92 3.32
CA GLN A 523 18.50 -37.90 3.24
C GLN A 523 18.13 -39.19 2.52
N GLU A 524 16.87 -39.62 2.62
CA GLU A 524 16.37 -40.82 1.95
C GLU A 524 16.14 -40.61 0.44
N ARG A 525 16.17 -39.36 -0.04
CA ARG A 525 15.92 -38.93 -1.42
C ARG A 525 16.78 -37.73 -1.81
N PRO A 526 18.13 -37.88 -1.82
CA PRO A 526 19.02 -36.76 -2.06
C PRO A 526 18.83 -36.20 -3.48
N LEU A 527 18.82 -34.87 -3.58
CA LEU A 527 18.68 -34.13 -4.83
C LEU A 527 19.94 -33.28 -5.10
N PRO A 528 20.30 -33.05 -6.37
CA PRO A 528 21.35 -32.11 -6.73
C PRO A 528 21.03 -30.73 -6.10
N LYS A 529 22.05 -29.97 -5.70
CA LYS A 529 21.87 -28.66 -5.03
C LYS A 529 20.93 -27.72 -5.79
N SER A 530 21.03 -27.70 -7.11
CA SER A 530 20.17 -26.86 -7.99
C SER A 530 18.69 -27.29 -8.04
N GLU A 531 18.36 -28.50 -7.56
CA GLU A 531 16.99 -29.05 -7.54
C GLU A 531 16.42 -29.15 -6.12
N GLN A 532 17.23 -28.83 -5.11
CA GLN A 532 16.81 -28.91 -3.72
C GLN A 532 15.65 -27.94 -3.45
N PRO A 533 14.59 -28.41 -2.78
CA PRO A 533 13.47 -27.56 -2.41
C PRO A 533 13.87 -26.53 -1.35
N ILE A 534 13.08 -25.45 -1.28
CA ILE A 534 13.27 -24.35 -0.34
C ILE A 534 12.19 -24.45 0.74
N ALA A 535 12.55 -24.20 1.99
CA ALA A 535 11.63 -24.05 3.11
C ALA A 535 12.00 -22.85 3.98
N GLN A 536 11.00 -22.27 4.63
CA GLN A 536 11.23 -21.26 5.67
C GLN A 536 11.87 -21.91 6.90
N VAL A 537 12.94 -21.35 7.40
CA VAL A 537 13.57 -21.82 8.62
C VAL A 537 13.40 -20.83 9.75
N ASN A 538 12.96 -21.29 10.91
CA ASN A 538 12.88 -20.48 12.11
C ASN A 538 13.60 -21.17 13.27
N VAL A 539 14.40 -20.40 13.97
CA VAL A 539 15.10 -20.87 15.18
C VAL A 539 14.27 -20.48 16.39
N VAL A 540 13.92 -21.46 17.23
CA VAL A 540 12.99 -21.24 18.34
C VAL A 540 13.45 -21.94 19.61
N THR A 541 13.05 -21.44 20.77
CA THR A 541 13.27 -22.13 22.06
C THR A 541 12.14 -23.13 22.35
N HIS A 542 12.35 -24.03 23.28
CA HIS A 542 11.46 -25.16 23.60
C HIS A 542 10.03 -24.77 23.97
N ASP A 543 9.78 -23.58 24.55
CA ASP A 543 8.42 -23.14 24.92
C ASP A 543 7.75 -22.26 23.83
N TYR A 544 8.29 -22.22 22.60
CA TYR A 544 7.79 -21.34 21.55
C TYR A 544 6.34 -21.68 21.14
N PHE A 545 6.06 -22.94 20.82
CA PHE A 545 4.71 -23.35 20.40
C PHE A 545 3.71 -23.23 21.54
N LYS A 546 4.12 -23.57 22.75
CA LYS A 546 3.31 -23.38 23.97
C LYS A 546 2.97 -21.89 24.18
N THR A 547 3.95 -20.98 24.04
CA THR A 547 3.75 -19.54 24.20
C THR A 547 2.82 -18.99 23.12
N LEU A 548 2.91 -19.45 21.90
CA LEU A 548 2.01 -19.11 20.81
C LEU A 548 0.66 -19.85 20.84
N ARG A 549 0.50 -20.88 21.68
CA ARG A 549 -0.63 -21.82 21.66
C ARG A 549 -0.81 -22.46 20.28
N ALA A 550 0.29 -22.73 19.60
CA ALA A 550 0.30 -23.48 18.37
C ALA A 550 0.27 -24.99 18.67
N ASN A 551 -0.47 -25.75 17.88
CA ASN A 551 -0.67 -27.18 18.17
C ASN A 551 0.40 -28.03 17.52
N VAL A 552 1.11 -28.84 18.30
CA VAL A 552 1.90 -29.97 17.80
C VAL A 552 0.91 -31.09 17.46
N VAL A 553 0.75 -31.38 16.17
CA VAL A 553 -0.26 -32.29 15.63
C VAL A 553 0.20 -33.75 15.70
N ARG A 554 1.50 -33.98 15.53
CA ARG A 554 2.14 -35.32 15.59
C ARG A 554 3.48 -35.20 16.27
N GLY A 555 3.92 -36.33 16.86
CA GLY A 555 5.22 -36.40 17.52
C GLY A 555 5.27 -35.61 18.84
N ARG A 556 6.35 -34.91 19.07
CA ARG A 556 6.59 -34.13 20.31
C ARG A 556 7.08 -32.70 20.03
N ASP A 557 6.90 -31.80 20.98
CA ASP A 557 7.54 -30.49 21.04
C ASP A 557 9.03 -30.60 21.41
N PHE A 558 9.76 -29.50 21.22
CA PHE A 558 11.11 -29.36 21.74
C PHE A 558 11.12 -29.38 23.26
N THR A 559 12.19 -29.92 23.84
CA THR A 559 12.39 -30.02 25.27
C THR A 559 13.75 -29.41 25.65
N PRO A 560 13.99 -29.06 26.92
CA PRO A 560 15.31 -28.63 27.38
C PRO A 560 16.43 -29.66 27.17
N ARG A 561 16.07 -30.90 26.81
CA ARG A 561 17.05 -31.99 26.51
C ARG A 561 17.55 -31.94 25.06
N ASP A 562 16.88 -31.16 24.17
CA ASP A 562 17.30 -30.96 22.79
C ASP A 562 18.37 -29.85 22.71
N ASP A 563 19.41 -29.99 23.54
CA ASP A 563 20.53 -29.03 23.64
C ASP A 563 21.62 -29.28 22.58
N ALA A 564 22.71 -28.52 22.65
CA ALA A 564 23.82 -28.60 21.69
C ALA A 564 24.53 -29.96 21.69
N SER A 565 24.43 -30.75 22.77
CA SER A 565 25.04 -32.09 22.92
C SER A 565 24.13 -33.23 22.46
N ALA A 566 22.83 -32.98 22.30
CA ALA A 566 21.84 -33.96 21.92
C ALA A 566 21.83 -34.20 20.40
N PRO A 567 21.25 -35.32 19.93
CA PRO A 567 20.98 -35.52 18.50
C PRO A 567 20.23 -34.35 17.92
N ARG A 568 20.62 -33.90 16.73
CA ARG A 568 20.00 -32.70 16.13
C ARG A 568 18.58 -33.01 15.65
N VAL A 569 17.64 -32.20 16.03
CA VAL A 569 16.22 -32.39 15.76
C VAL A 569 15.61 -31.21 15.03
N ALA A 570 14.47 -31.44 14.38
CA ALA A 570 13.64 -30.45 13.75
C ALA A 570 12.15 -30.73 13.96
N ILE A 571 11.32 -29.68 13.98
CA ILE A 571 9.87 -29.77 13.86
C ILE A 571 9.49 -29.13 12.53
N VAL A 572 8.51 -29.71 11.82
CA VAL A 572 8.07 -29.22 10.52
C VAL A 572 6.59 -28.85 10.53
N SER A 573 6.15 -27.98 9.61
CA SER A 573 4.74 -27.63 9.50
C SER A 573 3.92 -28.69 8.77
N GLU A 574 2.57 -28.66 8.91
CA GLU A 574 1.68 -29.55 8.16
C GLU A 574 1.83 -29.34 6.64
N GLY A 575 1.99 -28.09 6.18
CA GLY A 575 2.22 -27.74 4.78
C GLY A 575 3.51 -28.37 4.25
N PHE A 576 4.57 -28.40 5.06
CA PHE A 576 5.81 -29.11 4.72
C PHE A 576 5.56 -30.61 4.48
N VAL A 577 4.82 -31.25 5.39
CA VAL A 577 4.49 -32.69 5.28
C VAL A 577 3.65 -32.98 4.03
N LYS A 578 2.62 -32.17 3.77
CA LYS A 578 1.76 -32.32 2.58
C LYS A 578 2.55 -32.25 1.27
N GLN A 579 3.56 -31.38 1.22
CA GLN A 579 4.32 -31.12 0.00
C GLN A 579 5.44 -32.15 -0.21
N PHE A 580 6.16 -32.52 0.85
CA PHE A 580 7.40 -33.31 0.73
C PHE A 580 7.27 -34.73 1.21
N PHE A 581 6.24 -35.06 2.00
CA PHE A 581 5.96 -36.43 2.51
C PHE A 581 4.49 -36.83 2.29
N PRO A 582 3.95 -36.75 1.05
CA PRO A 582 2.55 -37.07 0.81
C PRO A 582 2.26 -38.55 1.11
N GLY A 583 1.40 -38.76 2.12
CA GLY A 583 1.01 -40.12 2.53
C GLY A 583 2.04 -40.90 3.37
N GLU A 584 3.19 -40.27 3.72
CA GLU A 584 4.21 -40.86 4.57
C GLU A 584 4.19 -40.25 5.98
N ASP A 585 4.68 -41.02 6.96
CA ASP A 585 4.95 -40.45 8.29
C ASP A 585 6.32 -39.74 8.27
N PRO A 586 6.35 -38.41 8.53
CA PRO A 586 7.60 -37.69 8.56
C PRO A 586 8.43 -37.91 9.82
N ILE A 587 7.84 -38.44 10.91
CA ILE A 587 8.54 -38.62 12.18
C ILE A 587 9.67 -39.65 12.03
N GLY A 588 10.86 -39.33 12.52
CA GLY A 588 12.08 -40.15 12.39
C GLY A 588 12.78 -39.97 11.03
N LYS A 589 12.20 -39.31 10.03
CA LYS A 589 12.86 -38.96 8.79
C LYS A 589 13.93 -37.91 9.01
N ARG A 590 14.94 -37.88 8.14
CA ARG A 590 16.11 -37.00 8.30
C ARG A 590 16.18 -36.00 7.18
N ILE A 591 16.32 -34.73 7.57
CA ILE A 591 16.45 -33.57 6.67
C ILE A 591 17.74 -32.82 6.94
N THR A 592 18.27 -32.16 5.93
CA THR A 592 19.48 -31.38 5.99
C THR A 592 19.20 -29.99 5.47
N PRO A 593 18.83 -29.02 6.33
CA PRO A 593 18.75 -27.60 5.93
C PRO A 593 20.16 -27.07 5.65
N ASN A 594 20.39 -26.55 4.42
CA ASN A 594 21.73 -26.20 3.94
C ASN A 594 22.29 -24.84 4.41
N GLY A 595 21.61 -24.17 5.30
CA GLY A 595 21.98 -22.85 5.80
C GLY A 595 22.78 -22.85 7.10
N SER A 596 23.64 -23.85 7.36
CA SER A 596 24.45 -23.84 8.59
C SER A 596 25.69 -22.96 8.44
N ALA A 597 25.87 -22.06 9.43
CA ALA A 597 27.06 -21.23 9.55
C ALA A 597 28.29 -22.01 10.08
N GLU A 598 28.21 -23.31 10.29
CA GLU A 598 29.30 -24.12 10.80
C GLU A 598 30.18 -24.66 9.64
N PRO A 599 31.51 -24.62 9.76
CA PRO A 599 32.41 -25.26 8.82
C PRO A 599 32.20 -26.77 8.84
N GLY A 600 31.73 -27.37 7.75
CA GLY A 600 31.50 -28.79 7.63
C GLY A 600 30.23 -29.11 6.85
N ASP A 601 29.89 -30.40 6.74
CA ASP A 601 28.62 -30.81 6.16
C ASP A 601 27.44 -30.27 6.97
N PRO A 602 26.39 -29.74 6.32
CA PRO A 602 25.21 -29.20 7.02
C PRO A 602 24.62 -30.29 7.93
N PRO A 603 24.24 -29.92 9.17
CA PRO A 603 23.85 -30.94 10.15
C PRO A 603 22.55 -31.60 9.78
N VAL A 604 22.59 -32.93 9.71
CA VAL A 604 21.42 -33.81 9.60
C VAL A 604 20.54 -33.66 10.83
N ARG A 605 19.26 -33.45 10.63
CA ARG A 605 18.26 -33.27 11.70
C ARG A 605 17.16 -34.33 11.56
N GLU A 606 16.81 -34.98 12.65
CA GLU A 606 15.66 -35.88 12.70
C GLU A 606 14.36 -35.10 12.94
N ILE A 607 13.33 -35.38 12.17
CA ILE A 607 11.99 -34.80 12.38
C ILE A 607 11.35 -35.47 13.58
N VAL A 608 11.14 -34.72 14.67
CA VAL A 608 10.56 -35.23 15.92
C VAL A 608 9.11 -34.76 16.16
N GLY A 609 8.64 -33.82 15.41
CA GLY A 609 7.28 -33.28 15.55
C GLY A 609 6.76 -32.61 14.28
N VAL A 610 5.43 -32.50 14.22
CA VAL A 610 4.70 -31.76 13.20
C VAL A 610 3.80 -30.75 13.89
N VAL A 611 3.88 -29.47 13.50
CA VAL A 611 3.06 -28.39 14.03
C VAL A 611 2.09 -27.90 12.95
N ASN A 612 0.95 -27.34 13.36
CA ASN A 612 0.06 -26.67 12.41
C ASN A 612 0.76 -25.53 11.66
N ASP A 613 0.26 -25.21 10.47
CA ASP A 613 0.84 -24.11 9.69
C ASP A 613 0.69 -22.75 10.42
N ILE A 614 1.76 -21.94 10.46
CA ILE A 614 1.82 -20.62 11.06
C ILE A 614 2.12 -19.59 9.96
N HIS A 615 1.32 -18.53 9.88
CA HIS A 615 1.58 -17.42 8.95
C HIS A 615 2.75 -16.55 9.46
N LEU A 616 3.92 -16.63 8.83
CA LEU A 616 5.11 -15.86 9.23
C LEU A 616 5.18 -14.47 8.57
N ILE A 617 4.73 -14.33 7.33
CA ILE A 617 4.88 -13.10 6.54
C ILE A 617 3.57 -12.32 6.49
N SER A 618 2.51 -12.93 5.99
CA SER A 618 1.23 -12.30 5.67
C SER A 618 0.08 -13.27 5.92
N LEU A 619 -1.08 -12.75 6.31
CA LEU A 619 -2.32 -13.55 6.37
C LEU A 619 -2.92 -13.81 4.99
N ARG A 620 -2.51 -13.05 3.98
CA ARG A 620 -3.03 -13.12 2.62
C ARG A 620 -2.50 -14.34 1.87
N ASP A 621 -1.23 -14.64 2.07
CA ASP A 621 -0.55 -15.71 1.36
C ASP A 621 -0.69 -17.03 2.11
N ALA A 622 -0.76 -18.14 1.38
CA ALA A 622 -0.72 -19.46 2.00
C ALA A 622 0.59 -19.64 2.77
N PRO A 623 0.58 -20.26 3.95
CA PRO A 623 1.82 -20.55 4.66
C PRO A 623 2.76 -21.39 3.79
N LYS A 624 4.01 -20.94 3.65
CA LYS A 624 5.06 -21.72 2.99
C LYS A 624 5.47 -22.89 3.89
N PRO A 625 6.07 -23.96 3.34
CA PRO A 625 6.66 -25.05 4.14
C PRO A 625 7.65 -24.52 5.16
N GLN A 626 7.56 -24.96 6.41
CA GLN A 626 8.36 -24.46 7.53
C GLN A 626 9.13 -25.56 8.22
N ILE A 627 10.38 -25.23 8.59
CA ILE A 627 11.26 -26.04 9.42
C ILE A 627 11.60 -25.22 10.66
N TYR A 628 11.40 -25.79 11.82
CA TYR A 628 11.78 -25.19 13.11
C TYR A 628 12.95 -25.95 13.68
N VAL A 629 13.94 -25.21 14.21
CA VAL A 629 15.14 -25.79 14.82
C VAL A 629 15.33 -25.22 16.22
N PRO A 630 15.83 -26.03 17.20
CA PRO A 630 16.06 -25.55 18.56
C PRO A 630 17.17 -24.48 18.59
N HIS A 631 16.95 -23.39 19.33
CA HIS A 631 17.94 -22.32 19.51
C HIS A 631 19.23 -22.84 20.15
N GLU A 632 19.14 -23.80 21.04
CA GLU A 632 20.28 -24.41 21.70
C GLU A 632 21.18 -25.19 20.71
N GLN A 633 20.62 -25.66 19.58
CA GLN A 633 21.36 -26.37 18.51
C GLN A 633 21.75 -25.48 17.33
N PHE A 634 21.20 -24.26 17.26
CA PHE A 634 21.48 -23.27 16.21
C PHE A 634 21.33 -21.87 16.80
N ALA A 635 22.24 -21.50 17.71
CA ALA A 635 22.12 -20.23 18.41
C ALA A 635 22.41 -19.03 17.52
N ILE A 636 21.58 -18.01 17.63
CA ILE A 636 21.65 -16.74 16.91
C ILE A 636 21.76 -15.57 17.88
N GLN A 637 22.45 -14.50 17.50
CA GLN A 637 22.67 -13.34 18.37
C GLN A 637 21.48 -12.39 18.44
N SER A 638 20.59 -12.36 17.44
CA SER A 638 19.42 -11.47 17.41
C SER A 638 18.13 -12.27 17.50
N VAL A 639 17.47 -12.16 18.64
CA VAL A 639 16.23 -12.91 18.92
C VAL A 639 15.06 -12.00 19.24
N MET A 640 13.88 -12.43 18.86
CA MET A 640 12.62 -11.87 19.33
C MET A 640 12.18 -12.63 20.59
N ILE A 641 11.97 -11.92 21.68
CA ILE A 641 11.43 -12.48 22.92
C ILE A 641 9.91 -12.34 22.86
N LEU A 642 9.20 -13.42 23.18
CA LEU A 642 7.76 -13.47 23.33
C LEU A 642 7.44 -13.75 24.80
N VAL A 643 6.63 -12.89 25.41
CA VAL A 643 6.20 -13.06 26.81
C VAL A 643 4.68 -13.07 26.83
N ARG A 644 4.09 -14.19 27.23
CA ARG A 644 2.65 -14.28 27.45
C ARG A 644 2.32 -13.85 28.88
N SER A 645 1.65 -12.71 28.98
CA SER A 645 1.21 -12.11 30.25
C SER A 645 -0.08 -11.33 30.02
N HIS A 646 -0.90 -11.21 31.08
CA HIS A 646 -2.08 -10.33 31.05
C HIS A 646 -1.78 -8.88 31.39
N ASP A 647 -0.54 -8.57 31.77
CA ASP A 647 -0.10 -7.22 32.12
C ASP A 647 0.05 -6.31 30.89
N ASP A 648 0.05 -4.99 31.13
CA ASP A 648 0.29 -4.01 30.07
C ASP A 648 1.68 -4.25 29.43
N PRO A 649 1.78 -4.25 28.11
CA PRO A 649 3.05 -4.42 27.38
C PRO A 649 4.17 -3.47 27.85
N ARG A 650 3.83 -2.29 28.38
CA ARG A 650 4.81 -1.34 28.90
C ARG A 650 5.48 -1.84 30.17
N PHE A 651 4.72 -2.47 31.10
CA PHE A 651 5.26 -3.09 32.30
C PHE A 651 6.10 -4.31 31.96
N VAL A 652 5.61 -5.17 31.07
CA VAL A 652 6.36 -6.32 30.59
C VAL A 652 7.67 -5.86 29.94
N GLY A 653 7.63 -4.80 29.14
CA GLY A 653 8.82 -4.23 28.49
C GLY A 653 9.82 -3.63 29.48
N ALA A 654 9.37 -3.01 30.58
CA ALA A 654 10.25 -2.51 31.62
C ALA A 654 10.90 -3.68 32.40
N ALA A 655 10.10 -4.65 32.83
CA ALA A 655 10.60 -5.85 33.52
C ALA A 655 11.58 -6.67 32.64
N LEU A 656 11.32 -6.73 31.33
CA LEU A 656 12.24 -7.37 30.40
C LEU A 656 13.59 -6.62 30.28
N ARG A 657 13.56 -5.26 30.28
CA ARG A 657 14.81 -4.47 30.31
C ARG A 657 15.59 -4.71 31.58
N ASP A 658 14.92 -4.76 32.71
CA ASP A 658 15.57 -5.01 34.00
C ASP A 658 16.19 -6.41 34.01
N ALA A 659 15.48 -7.44 33.54
CA ALA A 659 15.99 -8.81 33.45
C ALA A 659 17.19 -8.94 32.50
N VAL A 660 17.22 -8.18 31.40
CA VAL A 660 18.38 -8.12 30.49
C VAL A 660 19.54 -7.39 31.18
N ASN A 661 19.30 -6.23 31.77
CA ASN A 661 20.32 -5.43 32.46
C ASN A 661 20.98 -6.16 33.66
N GLU A 662 20.29 -7.08 34.31
CA GLU A 662 20.85 -7.97 35.35
C GLU A 662 21.88 -8.93 34.76
N ILE A 663 21.73 -9.33 33.47
CA ILE A 663 22.66 -10.23 32.79
C ILE A 663 23.77 -9.42 32.13
N ASP A 664 23.41 -8.42 31.36
CA ASP A 664 24.35 -7.56 30.63
C ASP A 664 23.71 -6.20 30.30
N LYS A 665 24.31 -5.12 30.78
CA LYS A 665 23.85 -3.73 30.58
C LYS A 665 24.07 -3.20 29.17
N ASP A 666 24.96 -3.83 28.40
CA ASP A 666 25.31 -3.43 27.06
C ASP A 666 24.39 -4.06 26.00
N VAL A 667 23.39 -4.83 26.42
CA VAL A 667 22.39 -5.47 25.54
C VAL A 667 21.09 -4.66 25.54
N PRO A 668 20.71 -4.03 24.43
CA PRO A 668 19.48 -3.25 24.38
C PRO A 668 18.23 -4.11 24.18
N VAL A 669 17.12 -3.70 24.82
CA VAL A 669 15.77 -4.22 24.57
C VAL A 669 14.99 -3.17 23.79
N TYR A 670 14.56 -3.51 22.58
CA TYR A 670 13.88 -2.57 21.69
C TYR A 670 12.68 -3.20 20.98
N ARG A 671 11.88 -2.39 20.28
CA ARG A 671 10.65 -2.80 19.58
C ARG A 671 9.66 -3.54 20.50
N VAL A 672 9.52 -3.09 21.76
CA VAL A 672 8.53 -3.62 22.69
C VAL A 672 7.13 -3.28 22.22
N ARG A 673 6.35 -4.29 21.84
CA ARG A 673 4.96 -4.12 21.40
C ARG A 673 4.15 -5.42 21.48
N PRO A 674 2.81 -5.36 21.57
CA PRO A 674 1.98 -6.57 21.54
C PRO A 674 2.10 -7.31 20.21
N LEU A 675 1.97 -8.64 20.22
CA LEU A 675 1.93 -9.45 18.99
C LEU A 675 0.67 -9.15 18.16
N SER A 676 -0.42 -8.71 18.79
CA SER A 676 -1.64 -8.25 18.11
C SER A 676 -1.41 -7.06 17.17
N ASP A 677 -0.39 -6.23 17.43
CA ASP A 677 -0.05 -5.11 16.53
C ASP A 677 0.47 -5.62 15.19
N TYR A 678 1.23 -6.71 15.18
CA TYR A 678 1.69 -7.35 13.95
C TYR A 678 0.52 -7.91 13.14
N VAL A 679 -0.46 -8.54 13.81
CA VAL A 679 -1.72 -8.98 13.17
C VAL A 679 -2.46 -7.80 12.58
N SER A 680 -2.62 -6.72 13.34
CA SER A 680 -3.29 -5.50 12.90
C SER A 680 -2.60 -4.83 11.71
N GLN A 681 -1.26 -4.81 11.72
CA GLN A 681 -0.45 -4.27 10.61
C GLN A 681 -0.53 -5.12 9.35
N SER A 682 -0.61 -6.45 9.48
CA SER A 682 -0.75 -7.36 8.33
C SER A 682 -2.04 -7.11 7.53
N VAL A 683 -3.11 -6.64 8.18
CA VAL A 683 -4.40 -6.33 7.53
C VAL A 683 -4.62 -4.82 7.33
N ALA A 684 -3.65 -3.97 7.66
CA ALA A 684 -3.83 -2.52 7.65
C ALA A 684 -4.07 -1.97 6.23
N GLN A 685 -3.33 -2.45 5.22
CA GLN A 685 -3.48 -2.01 3.84
C GLN A 685 -4.83 -2.46 3.23
N PRO A 686 -5.25 -3.74 3.32
CA PRO A 686 -6.60 -4.16 2.91
C PRO A 686 -7.72 -3.37 3.58
N ARG A 687 -7.62 -3.12 4.90
CA ARG A 687 -8.57 -2.31 5.66
C ARG A 687 -8.67 -0.89 5.12
N LEU A 688 -7.54 -0.25 4.87
CA LEU A 688 -7.49 1.11 4.32
C LEU A 688 -8.12 1.17 2.93
N ASN A 689 -7.79 0.21 2.05
CA ASN A 689 -8.34 0.15 0.70
C ASN A 689 -9.86 -0.01 0.75
N ALA A 690 -10.40 -0.92 1.56
CA ALA A 690 -11.83 -1.12 1.74
C ALA A 690 -12.53 0.14 2.27
N LEU A 691 -11.92 0.84 3.24
CA LEU A 691 -12.45 2.07 3.82
C LEU A 691 -12.49 3.22 2.79
N LEU A 692 -11.40 3.45 2.06
CA LEU A 692 -11.32 4.53 1.08
C LEU A 692 -12.27 4.30 -0.10
N VAL A 693 -12.32 3.08 -0.64
CA VAL A 693 -13.25 2.73 -1.73
C VAL A 693 -14.69 2.76 -1.22
N GLY A 694 -14.95 2.34 0.01
CA GLY A 694 -16.25 2.46 0.67
C GLY A 694 -16.71 3.92 0.79
N LEU A 695 -15.81 4.84 1.16
CA LEU A 695 -16.10 6.27 1.20
C LEU A 695 -16.41 6.82 -0.20
N PHE A 696 -15.62 6.45 -1.22
CA PHE A 696 -15.90 6.85 -2.60
C PHE A 696 -17.23 6.30 -3.11
N ALA A 697 -17.55 5.06 -2.79
CA ALA A 697 -18.84 4.45 -3.13
C ALA A 697 -20.02 5.17 -2.46
N LEU A 698 -19.87 5.55 -1.20
CA LEU A 698 -20.88 6.33 -0.48
C LEU A 698 -21.10 7.69 -1.12
N ILE A 699 -20.01 8.42 -1.43
CA ILE A 699 -20.09 9.71 -2.12
C ILE A 699 -20.79 9.56 -3.48
N ALA A 700 -20.39 8.57 -4.28
CA ALA A 700 -20.97 8.32 -5.58
C ALA A 700 -22.45 7.94 -5.49
N LEU A 701 -22.83 7.13 -4.49
CA LEU A 701 -24.22 6.73 -4.24
C LEU A 701 -25.10 7.93 -3.87
N LEU A 702 -24.61 8.82 -3.01
CA LEU A 702 -25.32 10.05 -2.63
C LEU A 702 -25.46 10.99 -3.85
N LEU A 703 -24.41 11.13 -4.65
CA LEU A 703 -24.43 11.92 -5.87
C LEU A 703 -25.41 11.33 -6.91
N ALA A 704 -25.39 10.02 -7.13
CA ALA A 704 -26.30 9.35 -8.05
C ALA A 704 -27.76 9.47 -7.59
N ALA A 705 -28.03 9.33 -6.29
CA ALA A 705 -29.36 9.56 -5.73
C ALA A 705 -29.84 11.01 -5.96
N ALA A 706 -28.97 11.99 -5.76
CA ALA A 706 -29.25 13.40 -6.02
C ALA A 706 -29.49 13.68 -7.51
N GLY A 707 -28.72 13.03 -8.42
CA GLY A 707 -28.89 13.13 -9.86
C GLY A 707 -30.22 12.58 -10.34
N VAL A 708 -30.56 11.35 -9.92
CA VAL A 708 -31.86 10.73 -10.21
C VAL A 708 -33.00 11.58 -9.68
N PHE A 709 -32.94 12.02 -8.41
CA PHE A 709 -33.93 12.89 -7.80
C PHE A 709 -34.09 14.20 -8.56
N GLY A 710 -33.00 14.85 -8.94
CA GLY A 710 -33.01 16.11 -9.69
C GLY A 710 -33.67 15.98 -11.06
N VAL A 711 -33.33 14.92 -11.81
CA VAL A 711 -33.91 14.63 -13.13
C VAL A 711 -35.40 14.30 -13.02
N MET A 712 -35.79 13.49 -12.03
CA MET A 712 -37.21 13.13 -11.82
C MET A 712 -38.05 14.32 -11.35
N SER A 713 -37.54 15.13 -10.39
CA SER A 713 -38.22 16.35 -9.94
C SER A 713 -38.44 17.34 -11.07
N TYR A 714 -37.45 17.54 -11.92
CA TYR A 714 -37.56 18.41 -13.08
C TYR A 714 -38.58 17.85 -14.10
N SER A 715 -38.55 16.54 -14.38
CA SER A 715 -39.52 15.87 -15.30
C SER A 715 -40.94 16.04 -14.80
N VAL A 716 -41.18 15.97 -13.50
CA VAL A 716 -42.45 16.19 -12.85
C VAL A 716 -42.94 17.64 -13.06
N THR A 717 -42.07 18.62 -12.76
CA THR A 717 -42.39 20.05 -12.87
C THR A 717 -42.75 20.42 -14.30
N GLN A 718 -42.06 19.88 -15.28
CA GLN A 718 -42.40 20.13 -16.71
C GLN A 718 -43.71 19.51 -17.19
N ARG A 719 -44.20 18.48 -16.51
CA ARG A 719 -45.40 17.77 -16.87
C ARG A 719 -46.59 18.06 -15.91
N THR A 720 -46.46 19.08 -15.05
CA THR A 720 -47.48 19.43 -14.08
C THR A 720 -48.85 19.65 -14.74
N GLN A 721 -48.85 20.32 -15.90
CA GLN A 721 -50.09 20.54 -16.67
C GLN A 721 -50.65 19.23 -17.25
N GLU A 722 -49.79 18.38 -17.85
CA GLU A 722 -50.21 17.04 -18.34
C GLU A 722 -50.78 16.18 -17.22
N ILE A 723 -50.11 16.21 -16.05
CA ILE A 723 -50.59 15.49 -14.86
C ILE A 723 -51.92 16.07 -14.35
N GLY A 724 -52.06 17.38 -14.34
CA GLY A 724 -53.33 18.05 -14.00
C GLY A 724 -54.49 17.68 -14.93
N ILE A 725 -54.25 17.62 -16.25
CA ILE A 725 -55.23 17.17 -17.24
C ILE A 725 -55.64 15.71 -16.98
N ARG A 726 -54.67 14.82 -16.70
CA ARG A 726 -54.96 13.43 -16.39
C ARG A 726 -55.79 13.26 -15.13
N PHE A 727 -55.53 14.04 -14.08
CA PHE A 727 -56.38 14.05 -12.89
C PHE A 727 -57.76 14.55 -13.19
N ALA A 728 -57.91 15.61 -14.03
CA ALA A 728 -59.20 16.10 -14.44
C ALA A 728 -60.01 15.08 -15.28
N LEU A 729 -59.27 14.17 -16.01
CA LEU A 729 -59.87 13.05 -16.76
C LEU A 729 -60.10 11.77 -15.92
N GLY A 730 -59.89 11.81 -14.59
CA GLY A 730 -60.16 10.70 -13.69
C GLY A 730 -59.01 9.76 -13.36
N ALA A 731 -57.75 10.10 -13.74
CA ALA A 731 -56.59 9.28 -13.33
C ALA A 731 -56.41 9.30 -11.82
N GLN A 732 -56.09 8.12 -11.24
CA GLN A 732 -55.81 8.00 -9.81
C GLN A 732 -54.38 8.39 -9.47
N ARG A 733 -54.11 8.77 -8.21
CA ARG A 733 -52.77 9.09 -7.72
C ARG A 733 -51.75 7.96 -7.98
N GLY A 734 -52.20 6.71 -7.86
CA GLY A 734 -51.40 5.52 -8.12
C GLY A 734 -50.90 5.41 -9.56
N ASP A 735 -51.74 5.82 -10.54
CA ASP A 735 -51.36 5.73 -11.98
C ASP A 735 -50.23 6.71 -12.32
N VAL A 736 -50.34 7.96 -11.80
CA VAL A 736 -49.30 8.97 -11.97
C VAL A 736 -47.99 8.53 -11.29
N MET A 737 -48.08 8.00 -10.07
CA MET A 737 -46.94 7.51 -9.31
C MET A 737 -46.25 6.35 -10.04
N ARG A 738 -47.03 5.37 -10.53
CA ARG A 738 -46.51 4.23 -11.31
C ARG A 738 -45.83 4.67 -12.60
N LEU A 739 -46.38 5.65 -13.30
CA LEU A 739 -45.81 6.19 -14.53
C LEU A 739 -44.43 6.81 -14.29
N ILE A 740 -44.29 7.68 -13.27
CA ILE A 740 -43.06 8.38 -12.97
C ILE A 740 -41.99 7.41 -12.46
N VAL A 741 -42.34 6.55 -11.50
CA VAL A 741 -41.41 5.56 -10.93
C VAL A 741 -40.94 4.55 -11.98
N SER A 742 -41.84 4.03 -12.83
CA SER A 742 -41.47 3.09 -13.89
C SER A 742 -40.52 3.70 -14.92
N GLN A 743 -40.66 4.98 -15.22
CA GLN A 743 -39.77 5.69 -16.13
C GLN A 743 -38.34 5.81 -15.54
N GLY A 744 -38.22 6.17 -14.25
CA GLY A 744 -36.94 6.21 -13.54
C GLY A 744 -36.32 4.84 -13.41
N MET A 745 -37.10 3.83 -12.98
CA MET A 745 -36.57 2.47 -12.80
C MET A 745 -36.12 1.80 -14.10
N ARG A 746 -36.68 2.13 -15.25
CA ARG A 746 -36.15 1.67 -16.56
C ARG A 746 -34.72 2.14 -16.79
N LEU A 747 -34.40 3.40 -16.44
CA LEU A 747 -33.03 3.92 -16.55
C LEU A 747 -32.08 3.20 -15.59
N VAL A 748 -32.58 2.89 -14.38
CA VAL A 748 -31.82 2.12 -13.38
C VAL A 748 -31.47 0.73 -13.92
N VAL A 749 -32.44 0.00 -14.48
CA VAL A 749 -32.22 -1.34 -15.05
C VAL A 749 -31.19 -1.28 -16.20
N ILE A 750 -31.29 -0.29 -17.08
CA ILE A 750 -30.33 -0.09 -18.17
C ILE A 750 -28.92 0.21 -17.57
N GLY A 751 -28.85 1.11 -16.58
CA GLY A 751 -27.60 1.45 -15.91
C GLY A 751 -26.96 0.26 -15.20
N VAL A 752 -27.77 -0.57 -14.54
CA VAL A 752 -27.29 -1.81 -13.90
C VAL A 752 -26.72 -2.80 -14.93
N ALA A 753 -27.41 -2.99 -16.06
CA ALA A 753 -26.95 -3.89 -17.12
C ALA A 753 -25.56 -3.45 -17.68
N PHE A 754 -25.39 -2.16 -17.99
CA PHE A 754 -24.09 -1.62 -18.41
C PHE A 754 -23.07 -1.59 -17.26
N GLY A 755 -23.50 -1.41 -16.02
CA GLY A 755 -22.65 -1.41 -14.84
C GLY A 755 -21.99 -2.77 -14.61
N PHE A 756 -22.71 -3.87 -14.85
CA PHE A 756 -22.11 -5.21 -14.83
C PHE A 756 -21.00 -5.38 -15.86
N ALA A 757 -21.16 -4.85 -17.07
CA ALA A 757 -20.08 -4.84 -18.07
C ALA A 757 -18.86 -4.03 -17.58
N GLY A 758 -19.10 -2.90 -16.93
CA GLY A 758 -18.04 -2.09 -16.32
C GLY A 758 -17.30 -2.81 -15.19
N ILE A 759 -18.01 -3.52 -14.32
CA ILE A 759 -17.41 -4.35 -13.25
C ILE A 759 -16.54 -5.43 -13.87
N PHE A 760 -17.03 -6.13 -14.90
CA PHE A 760 -16.28 -7.16 -15.60
C PHE A 760 -14.98 -6.62 -16.21
N ALA A 761 -15.00 -5.41 -16.79
CA ALA A 761 -13.80 -4.75 -17.29
C ALA A 761 -12.78 -4.42 -16.19
N LEU A 762 -13.25 -4.07 -14.98
CA LEU A 762 -12.41 -3.76 -13.81
C LEU A 762 -11.91 -5.00 -13.06
N THR A 763 -12.43 -6.19 -13.38
CA THR A 763 -12.13 -7.46 -12.68
C THR A 763 -10.63 -7.71 -12.59
N ARG A 764 -9.88 -7.49 -13.68
CA ARG A 764 -8.42 -7.69 -13.71
C ARG A 764 -7.67 -6.79 -12.73
N LEU A 765 -8.11 -5.54 -12.56
CA LEU A 765 -7.49 -4.60 -11.64
C LEU A 765 -7.79 -4.96 -10.17
N LEU A 766 -9.00 -5.48 -9.92
CA LEU A 766 -9.43 -5.86 -8.58
C LEU A 766 -8.86 -7.20 -8.14
N GLN A 767 -8.66 -8.17 -9.04
CA GLN A 767 -8.19 -9.52 -8.71
C GLN A 767 -6.90 -9.52 -7.89
N SER A 768 -5.95 -8.65 -8.21
CA SER A 768 -4.68 -8.52 -7.47
C SER A 768 -4.86 -8.01 -6.04
N LEU A 769 -6.01 -7.39 -5.72
CA LEU A 769 -6.30 -6.81 -4.40
C LEU A 769 -7.29 -7.64 -3.58
N LEU A 770 -8.00 -8.59 -4.22
CA LEU A 770 -8.99 -9.44 -3.55
C LEU A 770 -8.33 -10.67 -2.91
N PHE A 771 -8.90 -11.12 -1.81
CA PHE A 771 -8.51 -12.33 -1.09
C PHE A 771 -9.72 -13.24 -0.87
N GLY A 772 -9.60 -14.50 -1.27
CA GLY A 772 -10.61 -15.53 -1.01
C GLY A 772 -11.97 -15.34 -1.71
N ILE A 773 -12.07 -14.38 -2.65
CA ILE A 773 -13.31 -14.06 -3.37
C ILE A 773 -13.00 -13.91 -4.85
N GLY A 774 -13.88 -14.45 -5.68
CA GLY A 774 -13.89 -14.14 -7.10
C GLY A 774 -14.40 -12.71 -7.35
N ALA A 775 -13.79 -12.01 -8.29
CA ALA A 775 -14.22 -10.65 -8.66
C ALA A 775 -15.66 -10.59 -9.23
N THR A 776 -16.29 -11.74 -9.47
CA THR A 776 -17.67 -11.91 -9.96
C THR A 776 -18.57 -12.62 -8.95
N ASP A 777 -18.32 -12.42 -7.64
CA ASP A 777 -19.17 -13.03 -6.61
C ASP A 777 -20.64 -12.60 -6.75
N LEU A 778 -21.51 -13.58 -7.01
CA LEU A 778 -22.92 -13.34 -7.32
C LEU A 778 -23.69 -12.76 -6.13
N THR A 779 -23.35 -13.16 -4.92
CA THR A 779 -24.04 -12.72 -3.69
C THR A 779 -23.78 -11.23 -3.44
N THR A 780 -22.53 -10.82 -3.56
CA THR A 780 -22.12 -9.41 -3.47
C THR A 780 -22.77 -8.58 -4.58
N MET A 781 -22.78 -9.08 -5.82
CA MET A 781 -23.38 -8.36 -6.95
C MET A 781 -24.88 -8.15 -6.80
N LEU A 782 -25.63 -9.16 -6.32
CA LEU A 782 -27.04 -9.05 -6.05
C LEU A 782 -27.32 -8.07 -4.90
N GLY A 783 -26.57 -8.16 -3.80
CA GLY A 783 -26.72 -7.25 -2.66
C GLY A 783 -26.54 -5.79 -3.05
N VAL A 784 -25.46 -5.49 -3.80
CA VAL A 784 -25.17 -4.14 -4.29
C VAL A 784 -26.26 -3.63 -5.23
N THR A 785 -26.76 -4.49 -6.12
CA THR A 785 -27.84 -4.14 -7.06
C THR A 785 -29.13 -3.81 -6.33
N ILE A 786 -29.49 -4.57 -5.28
CA ILE A 786 -30.66 -4.32 -4.45
C ILE A 786 -30.51 -2.98 -3.72
N ILE A 787 -29.38 -2.70 -3.09
CA ILE A 787 -29.11 -1.44 -2.38
C ILE A 787 -29.25 -0.25 -3.33
N LEU A 788 -28.59 -0.30 -4.49
CA LEU A 788 -28.66 0.76 -5.48
C LEU A 788 -30.09 0.94 -6.01
N GLY A 789 -30.77 -0.18 -6.29
CA GLY A 789 -32.17 -0.20 -6.73
C GLY A 789 -33.12 0.44 -5.72
N LEU A 790 -32.97 0.13 -4.43
CA LEU A 790 -33.78 0.71 -3.35
C LEU A 790 -33.55 2.23 -3.23
N ILE A 791 -32.30 2.69 -3.27
CA ILE A 791 -31.98 4.11 -3.17
C ILE A 791 -32.50 4.86 -4.39
N ALA A 792 -32.33 4.32 -5.60
CA ALA A 792 -32.87 4.90 -6.81
C ALA A 792 -34.42 4.90 -6.81
N PHE A 793 -35.06 3.85 -6.27
CA PHE A 793 -36.49 3.83 -6.08
C PHE A 793 -36.98 4.97 -5.17
N VAL A 794 -36.33 5.16 -4.02
CA VAL A 794 -36.65 6.27 -3.09
C VAL A 794 -36.45 7.61 -3.77
N ALA A 795 -35.36 7.78 -4.53
CA ALA A 795 -35.08 9.00 -5.28
C ALA A 795 -36.11 9.31 -6.38
N CYS A 796 -36.76 8.28 -6.96
CA CYS A 796 -37.86 8.44 -7.90
C CYS A 796 -39.19 8.64 -7.20
N TRP A 797 -39.41 7.97 -6.06
CA TRP A 797 -40.71 7.98 -5.34
C TRP A 797 -41.02 9.34 -4.71
N LEU A 798 -40.02 10.01 -4.12
CA LEU A 798 -40.23 11.32 -3.48
C LEU A 798 -40.78 12.40 -4.43
N PRO A 799 -40.22 12.63 -5.66
CA PRO A 799 -40.81 13.56 -6.64
C PRO A 799 -42.19 13.09 -7.13
N ALA A 800 -42.38 11.75 -7.33
CA ALA A 800 -43.65 11.21 -7.78
C ALA A 800 -44.79 11.42 -6.74
N MET A 801 -44.48 11.31 -5.46
CA MET A 801 -45.40 11.60 -4.36
C MET A 801 -45.83 13.08 -4.35
N ARG A 802 -44.86 13.99 -4.54
CA ARG A 802 -45.15 15.44 -4.66
C ARG A 802 -46.06 15.73 -5.88
N ALA A 803 -45.80 15.07 -7.01
CA ALA A 803 -46.61 15.17 -8.22
C ALA A 803 -48.04 14.70 -8.02
N SER A 804 -48.23 13.65 -7.22
CA SER A 804 -49.58 13.09 -6.93
C SER A 804 -50.43 13.96 -6.02
N GLN A 805 -49.85 14.98 -5.39
CA GLN A 805 -50.53 15.94 -4.49
C GLN A 805 -50.84 17.29 -5.17
N VAL A 806 -50.56 17.45 -6.45
CA VAL A 806 -50.85 18.68 -7.20
C VAL A 806 -52.35 18.86 -7.37
N ASP A 807 -52.89 20.01 -6.97
CA ASP A 807 -54.30 20.36 -7.16
C ASP A 807 -54.57 20.61 -8.66
N PRO A 808 -55.53 19.88 -9.29
CA PRO A 808 -55.84 20.04 -10.71
C PRO A 808 -56.24 21.47 -11.07
N ILE A 809 -56.93 22.18 -10.16
CA ILE A 809 -57.42 23.53 -10.39
C ILE A 809 -56.21 24.53 -10.48
N ILE A 810 -55.24 24.36 -9.59
CA ILE A 810 -54.03 25.20 -9.58
C ILE A 810 -53.18 24.93 -10.80
N ALA A 811 -53.05 23.63 -11.23
CA ALA A 811 -52.31 23.20 -12.40
C ALA A 811 -52.85 23.72 -13.72
N LEU A 812 -54.17 23.97 -13.80
CA LEU A 812 -54.84 24.51 -15.00
C LEU A 812 -54.92 26.06 -14.96
N ARG A 813 -54.74 26.69 -13.81
CA ARG A 813 -54.90 28.14 -13.62
C ARG A 813 -53.59 28.94 -13.72
N ASN A 814 -52.44 28.28 -13.73
CA ASN A 814 -51.14 28.90 -13.97
C ASN A 814 -50.93 29.15 -15.49
N GLU A 815 -51.62 30.17 -16.02
CA GLU A 815 -51.26 30.82 -17.28
C GLU A 815 -50.16 31.87 -17.09
#